data_a6ea775592438ba8b9ce32bd2c9d0c07
#
_entry.id   a6ea775592438ba8b9ce32bd2c9d0c07
#
_cell.length_a   1.000
_cell.length_b   1.000
_cell.length_c   1.000
_cell.angle_alpha   90.00
_cell.angle_beta   90.00
_cell.angle_gamma   90.00
#
_symmetry.space_group_name_H-M   'P 1'
#
loop_
_entity.id
_entity.type
_entity.pdbx_description
1 polymer ?
#
loop_
_entity_poly.entity_id
_entity_poly.type
_entity_poly.pdbx_seq_one_letter_code
_entity_poly.pdbx_strand_id
1 'polypeptide(L)'
;VDGFVLIKIALFLIIAFVSIVSGINYQLRRRRSRRTAKRARQELPPLRQLDSRELEALQGQLNDPARPDRQLSLDNHQVYRLGGLFERHGLDAGGNTTWHDLIGGIEVILPYDAALSLREDNEAEVAFAGRYAVVVRLNDDFELGGAVERQRRREEQENQWEAGIRGPLKQVFQDGADTDDDRPRGTVRILSQRLESSAEVEDREGRGIGFLSGAVWLAAFIALAIAAVVEGETARQIWAIAGGVLGLLGLWLFWRPYRPGEPARVNRVEGPLDILFYENPNGGPNTGQPVLGNALPFTVPRHWFGKLGAQIGQRVEADIRVTDRTAVGLDPNFSIDAEMMQSPPRYWGRHLTLSLVAAGAFFALLANSPGPVGDVLQAHHALNGGELREYHDSPSLAESMPALGEMVSLAGQGHCQVETPSSNQVTGQIDCSRIRWDGDLLDEPIEPLPEYLQLLGGGDYLDTRDLTAMERMLVGGQTRGRDVRVIENPGRAVSLVQQVCGDEEANGQGRRSLLVHSCDQAQELLLSRMILDMEDAPEDWAGLSEAFNDDANDDVVGLILKRELDRFYRHGRELSNRITVDHREALAESILVHQGGGVLLEVQNAADAELPSYHFRNDGLGHWQALKRLTTDEGADDFAVEGLVMAAGVDDSGAPHLLLDASRSSDSSWPALMRSAALILAGLLLIIHLPLFVATLMAARRRRRTLRSEVNSDSML
;
A
#
# COMPACT_ATOMS: atom_id res chain seq x y z
N VAL A 1 -6.79 -5.32 16.84
CA VAL A 1 -6.40 -3.98 16.34
C VAL A 1 -5.12 -4.18 15.56
N ASP A 2 -5.19 -4.02 14.25
CA ASP A 2 -4.05 -4.23 13.36
C ASP A 2 -2.85 -3.38 13.78
N GLY A 3 -1.67 -4.00 13.91
CA GLY A 3 -0.43 -3.31 14.31
C GLY A 3 -0.14 -2.07 13.48
N PHE A 4 -0.60 -2.04 12.23
CA PHE A 4 -0.51 -0.90 11.32
C PHE A 4 -1.35 0.32 11.76
N VAL A 5 -2.51 0.10 12.39
CA VAL A 5 -3.34 1.18 12.95
C VAL A 5 -2.67 1.78 14.17
N LEU A 6 -2.04 0.96 15.03
CA LEU A 6 -1.29 1.45 16.20
C LEU A 6 -0.09 2.31 15.79
N ILE A 7 0.63 1.93 14.73
CA ILE A 7 1.76 2.71 14.19
C ILE A 7 1.27 4.08 13.68
N LYS A 8 0.15 4.14 12.95
CA LYS A 8 -0.44 5.40 12.47
C LYS A 8 -0.85 6.32 13.63
N ILE A 9 -1.49 5.76 14.65
CA ILE A 9 -1.89 6.52 15.86
C ILE A 9 -0.65 7.03 16.60
N ALA A 10 0.38 6.21 16.79
CA ALA A 10 1.62 6.62 17.43
C ALA A 10 2.33 7.73 16.66
N LEU A 11 2.42 7.61 15.34
CA LEU A 11 3.01 8.65 14.47
C LEU A 11 2.23 9.97 14.57
N PHE A 12 0.89 9.90 14.52
CA PHE A 12 0.03 11.08 14.68
C PHE A 12 0.24 11.75 16.04
N LEU A 13 0.31 10.98 17.12
CA LEU A 13 0.56 11.51 18.47
C LEU A 13 1.94 12.15 18.60
N ILE A 14 2.98 11.57 17.97
CA ILE A 14 4.34 12.15 17.95
C ILE A 14 4.32 13.50 17.20
N ILE A 15 3.70 13.56 16.02
CA ILE A 15 3.59 14.79 15.24
C ILE A 15 2.80 15.86 16.02
N ALA A 16 1.69 15.49 16.64
CA ALA A 16 0.89 16.40 17.47
C ALA A 16 1.69 16.90 18.67
N PHE A 17 2.43 16.04 19.35
CA PHE A 17 3.28 16.41 20.49
C PHE A 17 4.39 17.38 20.07
N VAL A 18 5.12 17.07 18.99
CA VAL A 18 6.18 17.96 18.45
C VAL A 18 5.60 19.32 18.08
N SER A 19 4.41 19.35 17.46
CA SER A 19 3.72 20.60 17.10
C SER A 19 3.33 21.42 18.33
N ILE A 20 2.81 20.78 19.37
CA ILE A 20 2.44 21.46 20.63
C ILE A 20 3.69 22.02 21.33
N VAL A 21 4.77 21.24 21.44
CA VAL A 21 6.04 21.67 22.06
C VAL A 21 6.65 22.82 21.30
N SER A 22 6.63 22.77 19.95
CA SER A 22 7.09 23.86 19.09
C SER A 22 6.27 25.12 19.31
N GLY A 23 4.94 25.00 19.36
CA GLY A 23 4.04 26.13 19.64
C GLY A 23 4.27 26.77 21.02
N ILE A 24 4.50 25.96 22.06
CA ILE A 24 4.79 26.45 23.42
C ILE A 24 6.14 27.20 23.40
N ASN A 25 7.18 26.61 22.82
CA ASN A 25 8.50 27.26 22.71
C ASN A 25 8.45 28.59 21.98
N TYR A 26 7.69 28.67 20.88
CA TYR A 26 7.44 29.91 20.16
C TYR A 26 6.76 30.97 21.05
N GLN A 27 5.72 30.62 21.77
CA GLN A 27 5.02 31.54 22.67
C GLN A 27 5.92 32.03 23.81
N LEU A 28 6.77 31.18 24.35
CA LEU A 28 7.73 31.54 25.41
C LEU A 28 8.79 32.51 24.89
N ARG A 29 9.37 32.28 23.70
CA ARG A 29 10.33 33.18 23.06
C ARG A 29 9.71 34.55 22.78
N ARG A 30 8.49 34.54 22.21
CA ARG A 30 7.74 35.79 21.94
C ARG A 30 7.43 36.59 23.20
N ARG A 31 7.16 35.94 24.34
CA ARG A 31 7.00 36.63 25.64
C ARG A 31 8.33 37.18 26.15
N ARG A 32 9.44 36.48 25.96
CA ARG A 32 10.80 36.94 26.34
C ARG A 32 11.16 38.18 25.53
N SER A 33 11.08 38.14 24.20
CA SER A 33 11.38 39.28 23.34
C SER A 33 10.56 40.53 23.70
N ARG A 34 9.25 40.40 23.97
CA ARG A 34 8.41 41.52 24.44
C ARG A 34 8.90 42.13 25.75
N ARG A 35 9.34 41.29 26.70
CA ARG A 35 9.84 41.79 28.00
C ARG A 35 11.19 42.48 27.81
N THR A 36 12.06 41.95 26.98
CA THR A 36 13.36 42.54 26.66
C THR A 36 13.20 43.86 25.96
N ALA A 37 12.34 43.93 24.94
CA ALA A 37 12.03 45.20 24.24
C ALA A 37 11.46 46.28 25.20
N LYS A 38 10.54 45.87 26.12
CA LYS A 38 9.99 46.79 27.12
C LYS A 38 11.05 47.33 28.09
N ARG A 39 11.96 46.45 28.56
CA ARG A 39 13.11 46.84 29.42
C ARG A 39 14.07 47.73 28.69
N ALA A 40 14.48 47.38 27.48
CA ALA A 40 15.39 48.18 26.66
C ALA A 40 14.87 49.64 26.48
N ARG A 41 13.56 49.78 26.26
CA ARG A 41 12.91 51.10 26.16
C ARG A 41 12.98 51.93 27.43
N GLN A 42 12.97 51.27 28.58
CA GLN A 42 12.96 51.97 29.89
C GLN A 42 14.41 52.26 30.37
N GLU A 43 15.38 51.43 29.98
CA GLU A 43 16.75 51.47 30.46
C GLU A 43 17.70 52.19 29.52
N LEU A 44 17.42 52.15 28.18
CA LEU A 44 18.31 52.81 27.21
C LEU A 44 18.02 54.29 27.11
N PRO A 45 19.04 55.17 27.19
CA PRO A 45 18.87 56.57 26.95
C PRO A 45 18.58 56.82 25.46
N PRO A 46 17.66 57.74 25.12
CA PRO A 46 17.47 58.13 23.73
C PRO A 46 18.70 58.83 23.18
N LEU A 47 19.16 58.38 21.97
CA LEU A 47 20.33 58.92 21.32
C LEU A 47 20.00 60.24 20.58
N ARG A 48 18.95 60.24 19.81
CA ARG A 48 18.45 61.36 18.99
C ARG A 48 16.96 61.20 18.63
N GLN A 49 16.40 62.14 17.94
CA GLN A 49 15.08 62.03 17.33
C GLN A 49 15.21 61.63 15.85
N LEU A 50 14.22 60.90 15.33
CA LEU A 50 14.10 60.65 13.90
C LEU A 50 13.89 61.98 13.16
N ASP A 51 14.57 62.12 12.04
CA ASP A 51 14.35 63.24 11.16
C ASP A 51 13.07 63.03 10.29
N SER A 52 12.62 64.08 9.59
CA SER A 52 11.42 64.02 8.75
C SER A 52 11.57 63.05 7.58
N ARG A 53 12.77 62.86 7.04
CA ARG A 53 13.08 61.90 5.93
C ARG A 53 13.06 60.48 6.42
N GLU A 54 13.62 60.20 7.59
CA GLU A 54 13.61 58.87 8.23
C GLU A 54 12.18 58.47 8.58
N LEU A 55 11.34 59.37 9.07
CA LEU A 55 9.92 59.13 9.35
C LEU A 55 9.14 58.76 8.08
N GLU A 56 9.36 59.48 6.99
CA GLU A 56 8.71 59.19 5.70
C GLU A 56 9.19 57.85 5.14
N ALA A 57 10.46 57.57 5.24
CA ALA A 57 11.07 56.30 4.80
C ALA A 57 10.50 55.08 5.56
N LEU A 58 10.22 55.22 6.84
CA LEU A 58 9.67 54.17 7.68
C LEU A 58 8.17 53.89 7.44
N GLN A 59 7.38 54.88 7.04
CA GLN A 59 5.91 54.73 6.90
C GLN A 59 5.50 53.53 6.03
N GLY A 60 6.23 53.25 4.96
CA GLY A 60 5.96 52.10 4.06
C GLY A 60 6.52 50.76 4.54
N GLN A 61 7.40 50.75 5.57
CA GLN A 61 8.11 49.58 6.02
C GLN A 61 7.65 49.02 7.38
N LEU A 62 6.67 49.67 8.00
CA LEU A 62 6.16 49.30 9.33
C LEU A 62 5.08 48.21 9.25
N ASN A 63 5.39 47.08 8.65
CA ASN A 63 4.47 45.92 8.61
C ASN A 63 4.84 44.90 9.70
N ASP A 64 3.84 44.34 10.37
CA ASP A 64 4.08 43.28 11.36
C ASP A 64 4.57 41.98 10.64
N PRO A 65 5.82 41.51 10.83
CA PRO A 65 6.31 40.33 10.18
C PRO A 65 5.47 39.05 10.41
N ALA A 66 4.77 39.01 11.54
CA ALA A 66 3.87 37.88 11.86
C ALA A 66 2.46 38.06 11.29
N ARG A 67 2.11 39.26 10.80
CA ARG A 67 0.79 39.62 10.20
C ARG A 67 1.00 40.72 9.16
N PRO A 68 1.37 40.35 7.93
CA PRO A 68 1.73 41.36 6.90
C PRO A 68 0.65 42.38 6.61
N ASP A 69 -0.62 42.02 6.83
CA ASP A 69 -1.79 42.95 6.63
C ASP A 69 -1.92 43.99 7.73
N ARG A 70 -1.12 43.92 8.80
CA ARG A 70 -1.18 44.82 9.92
C ARG A 70 -0.03 45.83 9.88
N GLN A 71 -0.36 47.10 9.69
CA GLN A 71 0.62 48.18 9.87
C GLN A 71 0.87 48.46 11.35
N LEU A 72 2.14 48.66 11.67
CA LEU A 72 2.60 49.09 13.00
C LEU A 72 2.70 50.61 13.03
N SER A 73 2.62 51.15 14.23
CA SER A 73 2.92 52.57 14.48
C SER A 73 4.15 52.71 15.37
N LEU A 74 4.96 53.70 15.14
CA LEU A 74 6.06 54.01 16.04
C LEU A 74 5.51 54.43 17.39
N ASP A 75 6.11 53.95 18.46
CA ASP A 75 5.70 54.30 19.83
C ASP A 75 6.07 55.75 20.22
N ASN A 76 7.23 56.17 19.72
CA ASN A 76 7.73 57.53 19.80
C ASN A 76 8.70 57.81 18.63
N HIS A 77 9.15 59.02 18.45
CA HIS A 77 10.11 59.37 17.39
C HIS A 77 11.56 59.37 17.90
N GLN A 78 11.87 58.65 18.96
CA GLN A 78 13.19 58.57 19.54
C GLN A 78 13.98 57.35 18.98
N VAL A 79 15.25 57.53 18.75
CA VAL A 79 16.18 56.52 18.30
C VAL A 79 17.06 56.05 19.47
N TYR A 80 17.25 54.75 19.59
CA TYR A 80 17.99 54.10 20.66
C TYR A 80 19.14 53.28 20.07
N ARG A 81 20.24 53.13 20.81
CA ARG A 81 21.36 52.27 20.44
C ARG A 81 21.08 50.87 20.96
N LEU A 82 21.13 49.89 20.07
CA LEU A 82 20.95 48.47 20.34
C LEU A 82 22.17 47.70 19.82
N GLY A 83 22.81 46.87 20.65
CA GLY A 83 23.95 46.05 20.23
C GLY A 83 23.75 44.58 20.59
N GLY A 84 24.38 43.68 19.85
CA GLY A 84 24.42 42.25 20.16
C GLY A 84 24.42 41.34 18.97
N LEU A 85 24.46 40.03 19.30
CA LEU A 85 24.49 38.98 18.30
C LEU A 85 23.19 38.92 17.50
N PHE A 86 23.34 38.64 16.20
CA PHE A 86 22.22 38.41 15.30
C PHE A 86 21.75 36.97 15.38
N GLU A 87 20.45 36.78 15.56
CA GLU A 87 19.80 35.47 15.53
C GLU A 87 18.61 35.50 14.59
N ARG A 88 18.49 34.50 13.71
CA ARG A 88 17.30 34.31 12.83
C ARG A 88 16.59 33.04 13.16
N HIS A 89 15.32 33.14 13.40
CA HIS A 89 14.44 31.99 13.67
C HIS A 89 13.33 31.89 12.62
N GLY A 90 13.20 30.73 11.98
CA GLY A 90 12.10 30.42 11.07
C GLY A 90 10.97 29.68 11.80
N LEU A 91 9.74 30.00 11.48
CA LEU A 91 8.55 29.24 11.86
C LEU A 91 7.82 28.82 10.60
N ASP A 92 7.77 27.51 10.36
CA ASP A 92 7.00 26.94 9.25
C ASP A 92 5.56 26.68 9.72
N ALA A 93 4.60 27.37 9.10
CA ALA A 93 3.18 27.17 9.34
C ALA A 93 2.43 27.15 8.00
N GLY A 94 1.89 25.99 7.62
CA GLY A 94 1.04 25.85 6.45
C GLY A 94 1.72 26.15 5.10
N GLY A 95 3.02 25.88 4.99
CA GLY A 95 3.80 26.10 3.74
C GLY A 95 4.44 27.48 3.62
N ASN A 96 4.20 28.38 4.57
CA ASN A 96 4.87 29.68 4.64
C ASN A 96 5.82 29.74 5.83
N THR A 97 7.11 30.01 5.57
CA THR A 97 8.12 30.24 6.62
C THR A 97 8.11 31.72 7.01
N THR A 98 7.73 32.01 8.25
CA THR A 98 7.85 33.37 8.82
C THR A 98 9.19 33.49 9.54
N TRP A 99 10.04 34.42 9.09
CA TRP A 99 11.34 34.68 9.71
C TRP A 99 11.21 35.74 10.80
N HIS A 100 11.88 35.53 11.91
CA HIS A 100 12.03 36.45 13.01
C HIS A 100 13.50 36.75 13.23
N ASP A 101 13.89 37.96 12.96
CA ASP A 101 15.24 38.46 13.12
C ASP A 101 15.39 39.14 14.49
N LEU A 102 16.44 38.80 15.22
CA LEU A 102 16.76 39.39 16.52
C LEU A 102 18.16 39.94 16.54
N ILE A 103 18.32 41.10 17.20
CA ILE A 103 19.62 41.66 17.57
C ILE A 103 19.60 41.84 19.09
N GLY A 104 20.58 41.25 19.78
CA GLY A 104 20.63 41.29 21.24
C GLY A 104 19.39 40.76 21.94
N GLY A 105 18.68 39.76 21.34
CA GLY A 105 17.45 39.14 21.85
C GLY A 105 16.19 39.99 21.67
N ILE A 106 16.25 41.10 20.94
CA ILE A 106 15.08 41.95 20.59
C ILE A 106 14.70 41.71 19.13
N GLU A 107 13.40 41.45 18.85
CA GLU A 107 12.90 41.30 17.48
C GLU A 107 13.08 42.60 16.71
N VAL A 108 13.79 42.53 15.58
CA VAL A 108 14.09 43.68 14.72
C VAL A 108 13.33 43.60 13.40
N ILE A 109 12.93 44.74 12.87
CA ILE A 109 12.52 44.90 11.47
C ILE A 109 13.69 45.53 10.73
N LEU A 110 14.13 44.82 9.68
CA LEU A 110 15.20 45.26 8.81
C LEU A 110 14.63 45.88 7.55
N PRO A 111 14.48 47.18 7.45
CA PRO A 111 13.89 47.84 6.29
C PRO A 111 14.83 47.81 5.10
N TYR A 112 14.29 47.78 3.90
CA TYR A 112 15.04 47.86 2.63
C TYR A 112 16.14 46.76 2.53
N ASP A 113 17.35 47.16 2.33
CA ASP A 113 18.56 46.32 2.19
C ASP A 113 19.37 46.18 3.49
N ALA A 114 18.84 46.56 4.65
CA ALA A 114 19.49 46.48 5.95
C ALA A 114 20.06 45.07 6.26
N ALA A 115 19.36 44.03 5.79
CA ALA A 115 19.81 42.64 5.98
C ALA A 115 21.18 42.35 5.34
N LEU A 116 21.62 43.11 4.35
CA LEU A 116 22.92 42.94 3.69
C LEU A 116 24.08 43.45 4.55
N SER A 117 23.80 44.33 5.52
CA SER A 117 24.80 44.93 6.44
C SER A 117 24.87 44.23 7.79
N LEU A 118 24.24 43.06 7.92
CA LEU A 118 24.32 42.24 9.13
C LEU A 118 25.69 41.59 9.28
N ARG A 119 26.17 41.59 10.52
CA ARG A 119 27.36 40.90 10.97
C ARG A 119 27.01 39.89 12.08
N GLU A 120 27.98 39.14 12.58
CA GLU A 120 27.77 38.25 13.72
C GLU A 120 27.40 39.05 14.97
N ASP A 121 28.15 40.13 15.25
CA ASP A 121 27.82 41.10 16.28
C ASP A 121 27.49 42.45 15.63
N ASN A 122 26.37 43.04 16.02
CA ASN A 122 25.78 44.21 15.36
C ASN A 122 25.60 45.37 16.33
N GLU A 123 25.87 46.58 15.82
CA GLU A 123 25.53 47.83 16.45
C GLU A 123 24.46 48.54 15.61
N ALA A 124 23.26 48.71 16.16
CA ALA A 124 22.12 49.27 15.44
C ALA A 124 21.53 50.48 16.16
N GLU A 125 21.19 51.50 15.39
CA GLU A 125 20.27 52.56 15.84
C GLU A 125 18.86 52.13 15.46
N VAL A 126 17.94 52.13 16.44
CA VAL A 126 16.58 51.58 16.26
C VAL A 126 15.51 52.52 16.80
N ALA A 127 14.34 52.53 16.16
CA ALA A 127 13.13 53.13 16.66
C ALA A 127 12.13 52.02 17.05
N PHE A 128 11.42 52.16 18.15
CA PHE A 128 10.47 51.15 18.60
C PHE A 128 9.09 51.28 18.00
N ALA A 129 8.52 50.15 17.51
CA ALA A 129 7.17 50.02 17.03
C ALA A 129 6.51 48.79 17.70
N GLY A 130 5.77 49.05 18.78
CA GLY A 130 5.16 47.97 19.57
C GLY A 130 6.19 47.03 20.23
N ARG A 131 6.32 45.84 19.75
CA ARG A 131 7.32 44.85 20.26
C ARG A 131 8.61 44.79 19.45
N TYR A 132 8.61 45.45 18.32
CA TYR A 132 9.75 45.38 17.37
C TYR A 132 10.62 46.63 17.52
N ALA A 133 11.90 46.46 17.26
CA ALA A 133 12.82 47.55 17.04
C ALA A 133 13.07 47.67 15.53
N VAL A 134 12.76 48.80 14.94
CA VAL A 134 12.97 49.06 13.51
C VAL A 134 14.35 49.68 13.32
N VAL A 135 15.15 49.07 12.50
CA VAL A 135 16.53 49.51 12.26
C VAL A 135 16.55 50.78 11.41
N VAL A 136 17.23 51.84 11.87
CA VAL A 136 17.45 53.11 11.18
C VAL A 136 18.89 53.21 10.64
N ARG A 137 19.88 52.74 11.42
CA ARG A 137 21.27 52.61 11.04
C ARG A 137 21.82 51.27 11.53
N LEU A 138 22.70 50.65 10.79
CA LEU A 138 23.33 49.35 11.14
C LEU A 138 24.77 49.30 10.74
N ASN A 139 25.68 49.06 11.71
CA ASN A 139 27.12 48.80 11.55
C ASN A 139 27.89 49.83 10.70
N ASP A 140 27.52 51.06 10.71
CA ASP A 140 28.05 52.11 9.83
C ASP A 140 27.88 51.89 8.32
N ASP A 141 27.43 50.72 7.91
CA ASP A 141 27.28 50.31 6.49
C ASP A 141 25.88 50.63 5.96
N PHE A 142 24.88 50.65 6.83
CA PHE A 142 23.52 50.92 6.46
C PHE A 142 22.97 52.19 7.13
N GLU A 143 22.42 53.07 6.31
CA GLU A 143 21.69 54.25 6.71
C GLU A 143 20.38 54.33 5.94
N LEU A 144 19.27 54.59 6.64
CA LEU A 144 17.92 54.54 6.08
C LEU A 144 17.72 55.53 4.91
N GLY A 145 18.26 56.76 5.01
CA GLY A 145 18.18 57.76 3.94
C GLY A 145 18.83 57.31 2.63
N GLY A 146 20.05 56.70 2.75
CA GLY A 146 20.75 56.12 1.60
C GLY A 146 20.03 54.89 1.01
N ALA A 147 19.40 54.08 1.88
CA ALA A 147 18.64 52.89 1.46
C ALA A 147 17.41 53.25 0.63
N VAL A 148 16.69 54.30 1.00
CA VAL A 148 15.52 54.79 0.21
C VAL A 148 15.96 55.20 -1.19
N GLU A 149 17.07 55.93 -1.31
CA GLU A 149 17.57 56.35 -2.62
C GLU A 149 18.05 55.16 -3.47
N ARG A 150 18.72 54.17 -2.82
CA ARG A 150 19.06 52.89 -3.51
C ARG A 150 17.81 52.16 -3.97
N GLN A 151 16.79 52.09 -3.14
CA GLN A 151 15.52 51.45 -3.48
C GLN A 151 14.83 52.17 -4.67
N ARG A 152 14.76 53.49 -4.63
CA ARG A 152 14.19 54.29 -5.73
C ARG A 152 14.94 54.05 -7.04
N ARG A 153 16.28 54.00 -6.99
CA ARG A 153 17.09 53.70 -8.18
C ARG A 153 16.82 52.27 -8.69
N ARG A 154 16.64 51.30 -7.80
CA ARG A 154 16.28 49.91 -8.18
C ARG A 154 14.91 49.89 -8.84
N GLU A 155 13.92 50.56 -8.31
CA GLU A 155 12.59 50.65 -8.88
C GLU A 155 12.59 51.36 -10.25
N GLU A 156 13.34 52.44 -10.41
CA GLU A 156 13.51 53.13 -11.70
C GLU A 156 14.16 52.18 -12.72
N GLN A 157 15.15 51.41 -12.32
CA GLN A 157 15.84 50.42 -13.18
C GLN A 157 14.90 49.25 -13.55
N GLU A 158 14.14 48.75 -12.59
CA GLU A 158 13.18 47.67 -12.83
C GLU A 158 12.06 48.15 -13.75
N ASN A 159 11.52 49.34 -13.54
CA ASN A 159 10.54 49.93 -14.44
C ASN A 159 11.08 50.11 -15.87
N GLN A 160 12.36 50.59 -15.99
CA GLN A 160 13.04 50.68 -17.29
C GLN A 160 13.17 49.32 -17.93
N TRP A 161 13.56 48.28 -17.15
CA TRP A 161 13.69 46.90 -17.58
C TRP A 161 12.37 46.30 -18.04
N GLU A 162 11.32 46.40 -17.23
CA GLU A 162 10.00 45.86 -17.51
C GLU A 162 9.36 46.53 -18.74
N ALA A 163 9.48 47.83 -18.85
CA ALA A 163 8.95 48.58 -19.99
C ALA A 163 9.78 48.48 -21.26
N GLY A 164 11.02 47.91 -21.17
CA GLY A 164 11.91 47.77 -22.31
C GLY A 164 12.35 49.15 -22.90
N ILE A 165 12.45 50.18 -22.05
CA ILE A 165 12.79 51.53 -22.51
C ILE A 165 14.25 51.52 -23.02
N ARG A 166 14.37 51.85 -24.34
CA ARG A 166 15.68 51.89 -25.02
C ARG A 166 16.63 52.88 -24.35
N GLY A 167 17.88 52.45 -24.22
CA GLY A 167 18.95 53.31 -23.66
C GLY A 167 19.83 52.59 -22.64
N PRO A 168 20.79 53.30 -22.04
CA PRO A 168 21.63 52.72 -21.03
C PRO A 168 20.83 52.41 -19.76
N LEU A 169 21.05 51.21 -19.19
CA LEU A 169 20.51 50.84 -17.88
C LEU A 169 21.21 51.66 -16.80
N LYS A 170 20.45 52.30 -15.93
CA LYS A 170 21.01 52.98 -14.77
C LYS A 170 21.66 51.96 -13.83
N GLN A 171 22.94 52.20 -13.45
CA GLN A 171 23.64 51.29 -12.55
C GLN A 171 23.14 51.45 -11.12
N VAL A 172 22.75 50.32 -10.49
CA VAL A 172 22.29 50.26 -9.10
C VAL A 172 23.35 49.70 -8.17
N PHE A 173 24.31 48.95 -8.71
CA PHE A 173 25.34 48.25 -7.93
C PHE A 173 26.62 49.03 -7.85
N GLN A 174 26.64 50.10 -7.06
CA GLN A 174 27.89 50.78 -6.72
C GLN A 174 27.75 51.66 -5.48
N ASP A 175 27.53 51.09 -4.34
CA ASP A 175 27.90 51.67 -3.07
C ASP A 175 28.22 50.51 -2.13
N GLY A 176 29.49 50.10 -2.01
CA GLY A 176 29.88 49.17 -0.97
C GLY A 176 30.89 48.06 -1.30
N ALA A 177 31.42 48.02 -2.50
CA ALA A 177 32.62 47.20 -2.75
C ALA A 177 33.71 48.09 -3.36
N ASP A 178 34.53 48.64 -2.51
CA ASP A 178 35.91 49.03 -2.85
C ASP A 178 36.68 47.76 -3.19
N THR A 179 36.35 47.11 -4.29
CA THR A 179 37.25 46.18 -4.94
C THR A 179 38.00 46.95 -5.98
N ASP A 180 39.28 47.13 -5.72
CA ASP A 180 40.36 47.60 -6.57
C ASP A 180 40.48 46.73 -7.85
N ASP A 181 39.42 46.63 -8.64
CA ASP A 181 39.37 45.87 -9.87
C ASP A 181 39.26 46.85 -11.05
N ASP A 182 40.41 47.16 -11.64
CA ASP A 182 40.66 48.02 -12.80
C ASP A 182 39.99 47.52 -14.10
N ARG A 183 38.93 46.69 -14.04
CA ARG A 183 38.23 46.25 -15.22
C ARG A 183 37.29 47.33 -15.75
N PRO A 184 37.27 47.60 -17.09
CA PRO A 184 36.41 48.61 -17.67
C PRO A 184 34.96 48.27 -17.47
N ARG A 185 34.30 49.00 -16.59
CA ARG A 185 32.87 48.90 -16.27
C ARG A 185 32.03 49.36 -17.48
N GLY A 186 31.65 48.39 -18.34
CA GLY A 186 30.90 48.69 -19.52
C GLY A 186 29.42 48.96 -19.25
N THR A 187 28.86 49.96 -19.91
CA THR A 187 27.39 50.24 -19.83
C THR A 187 26.61 49.20 -20.59
N VAL A 188 25.54 48.66 -19.95
CA VAL A 188 24.51 47.81 -20.57
C VAL A 188 23.47 48.72 -21.20
N ARG A 189 23.05 48.41 -22.43
CA ARG A 189 22.01 49.17 -23.13
C ARG A 189 20.86 48.24 -23.57
N ILE A 190 19.63 48.66 -23.36
CA ILE A 190 18.45 48.01 -23.96
C ILE A 190 18.36 48.53 -25.41
N LEU A 191 18.39 47.59 -26.38
CA LEU A 191 18.26 47.87 -27.78
C LEU A 191 16.80 47.80 -28.26
N SER A 192 16.08 46.78 -27.85
CA SER A 192 14.66 46.56 -28.23
C SER A 192 14.00 45.60 -27.26
N GLN A 193 12.68 45.57 -27.32
CA GLN A 193 11.85 44.56 -26.60
C GLN A 193 11.00 43.83 -27.64
N ARG A 194 10.86 42.52 -27.50
CA ARG A 194 10.01 41.62 -28.27
C ARG A 194 9.23 40.67 -27.39
N LEU A 195 8.29 39.95 -27.93
CA LEU A 195 7.68 38.81 -27.27
C LEU A 195 8.50 37.54 -27.54
N GLU A 196 8.40 36.57 -26.61
CA GLU A 196 8.94 35.23 -26.84
C GLU A 196 8.41 34.61 -28.12
N SER A 197 9.23 33.85 -28.81
CA SER A 197 8.80 32.97 -29.87
C SER A 197 8.04 31.74 -29.32
N SER A 198 7.31 31.02 -30.15
CA SER A 198 6.63 29.81 -29.77
C SER A 198 7.59 28.72 -29.22
N ALA A 199 8.79 28.66 -29.76
CA ALA A 199 9.83 27.72 -29.32
C ALA A 199 10.41 28.10 -27.94
N GLU A 200 10.62 29.40 -27.70
CA GLU A 200 11.08 29.92 -26.41
C GLU A 200 10.01 29.67 -25.31
N VAL A 201 8.71 29.84 -25.62
CA VAL A 201 7.62 29.50 -24.69
C VAL A 201 7.56 28.00 -24.42
N GLU A 202 7.73 27.15 -25.44
CA GLU A 202 7.74 25.69 -25.29
C GLU A 202 8.95 25.22 -24.45
N ASP A 203 10.13 25.85 -24.60
CA ASP A 203 11.30 25.53 -23.78
C ASP A 203 11.08 25.90 -22.30
N ARG A 204 10.48 27.08 -22.04
CA ARG A 204 10.17 27.56 -20.69
C ARG A 204 9.18 26.68 -19.96
N GLU A 205 8.05 26.41 -20.58
CA GLU A 205 6.95 25.70 -19.94
C GLU A 205 7.14 24.18 -19.96
N GLY A 206 7.80 23.68 -21.00
CA GLY A 206 7.83 22.26 -21.30
C GLY A 206 6.42 21.69 -21.54
N ARG A 207 6.30 20.42 -21.88
CA ARG A 207 4.99 19.78 -22.06
C ARG A 207 4.45 19.10 -20.81
N GLY A 208 5.10 19.28 -19.68
CA GLY A 208 4.71 18.68 -18.42
C GLY A 208 4.72 17.13 -18.43
N ILE A 209 4.29 16.52 -17.32
CA ILE A 209 4.21 15.05 -17.16
C ILE A 209 2.89 14.44 -17.63
N GLY A 210 1.94 15.24 -18.12
CA GLY A 210 0.63 14.74 -18.56
C GLY A 210 -0.28 14.27 -17.44
N PHE A 211 -0.15 14.84 -16.24
CA PHE A 211 -0.89 14.44 -15.03
C PHE A 211 -2.40 14.36 -15.27
N LEU A 212 -3.01 15.32 -15.95
CA LEU A 212 -4.46 15.34 -16.19
C LEU A 212 -4.93 14.11 -16.98
N SER A 213 -4.22 13.74 -18.07
CA SER A 213 -4.54 12.55 -18.85
C SER A 213 -4.40 11.28 -18.00
N GLY A 214 -3.35 11.17 -17.18
CA GLY A 214 -3.15 10.05 -16.26
C GLY A 214 -4.25 9.95 -15.20
N ALA A 215 -4.66 11.08 -14.61
CA ALA A 215 -5.74 11.12 -13.61
C ALA A 215 -7.09 10.69 -14.21
N VAL A 216 -7.41 11.11 -15.44
CA VAL A 216 -8.63 10.70 -16.12
C VAL A 216 -8.61 9.20 -16.46
N TRP A 217 -7.48 8.64 -16.90
CA TRP A 217 -7.34 7.20 -17.11
C TRP A 217 -7.47 6.41 -15.79
N LEU A 218 -6.89 6.90 -14.70
CA LEU A 218 -7.07 6.28 -13.38
C LEU A 218 -8.55 6.27 -12.98
N ALA A 219 -9.25 7.39 -13.18
CA ALA A 219 -10.70 7.47 -12.91
C ALA A 219 -11.50 6.51 -13.81
N ALA A 220 -11.10 6.31 -15.07
CA ALA A 220 -11.71 5.33 -15.97
C ALA A 220 -11.55 3.90 -15.43
N PHE A 221 -10.36 3.51 -14.98
CA PHE A 221 -10.14 2.19 -14.38
C PHE A 221 -10.92 2.00 -13.08
N ILE A 222 -11.01 3.03 -12.23
CA ILE A 222 -11.83 2.98 -11.00
C ILE A 222 -13.31 2.78 -11.37
N ALA A 223 -13.83 3.50 -12.36
CA ALA A 223 -15.21 3.37 -12.81
C ALA A 223 -15.50 1.96 -13.33
N LEU A 224 -14.60 1.37 -14.13
CA LEU A 224 -14.73 -0.01 -14.61
C LEU A 224 -14.65 -1.03 -13.48
N ALA A 225 -13.77 -0.80 -12.49
CA ALA A 225 -13.70 -1.65 -11.30
C ALA A 225 -14.99 -1.60 -10.46
N ILE A 226 -15.59 -0.41 -10.30
CA ILE A 226 -16.90 -0.27 -9.64
C ILE A 226 -17.99 -0.98 -10.44
N ALA A 227 -18.00 -0.86 -11.78
CA ALA A 227 -18.94 -1.56 -12.64
C ALA A 227 -18.85 -3.09 -12.52
N ALA A 228 -17.67 -3.61 -12.18
CA ALA A 228 -17.46 -5.05 -11.96
C ALA A 228 -18.01 -5.57 -10.62
N VAL A 229 -18.19 -4.69 -9.61
CA VAL A 229 -18.54 -5.10 -8.24
C VAL A 229 -19.94 -4.64 -7.82
N VAL A 230 -20.43 -3.53 -8.40
CA VAL A 230 -21.70 -2.94 -7.96
C VAL A 230 -22.90 -3.85 -8.28
N GLU A 231 -23.80 -3.97 -7.33
CA GLU A 231 -25.05 -4.70 -7.50
C GLU A 231 -26.07 -3.86 -8.29
N GLY A 232 -26.90 -4.53 -9.12
CA GLY A 232 -27.94 -3.90 -9.92
C GLY A 232 -27.51 -3.52 -11.34
N GLU A 233 -28.27 -4.02 -12.33
CA GLU A 233 -27.94 -3.87 -13.76
C GLU A 233 -27.82 -2.42 -14.21
N THR A 234 -28.76 -1.56 -13.81
CA THR A 234 -28.74 -0.13 -14.16
C THR A 234 -27.48 0.57 -13.63
N ALA A 235 -27.08 0.28 -12.39
CA ALA A 235 -25.89 0.86 -11.79
C ALA A 235 -24.62 0.38 -12.50
N ARG A 236 -24.52 -0.90 -12.84
CA ARG A 236 -23.42 -1.48 -13.62
C ARG A 236 -23.26 -0.80 -14.97
N GLN A 237 -24.36 -0.64 -15.71
CA GLN A 237 -24.35 0.04 -17.02
C GLN A 237 -23.88 1.50 -16.89
N ILE A 238 -24.34 2.25 -15.90
CA ILE A 238 -23.94 3.64 -15.67
C ILE A 238 -22.42 3.73 -15.46
N TRP A 239 -21.87 2.89 -14.57
CA TRP A 239 -20.44 2.89 -14.28
C TRP A 239 -19.58 2.41 -15.48
N ALA A 240 -20.06 1.43 -16.23
CA ALA A 240 -19.37 0.97 -17.45
C ALA A 240 -19.32 2.09 -18.52
N ILE A 241 -20.45 2.78 -18.75
CA ILE A 241 -20.51 3.93 -19.67
C ILE A 241 -19.61 5.06 -19.18
N ALA A 242 -19.63 5.37 -17.87
CA ALA A 242 -18.76 6.39 -17.30
C ALA A 242 -17.28 6.04 -17.51
N GLY A 243 -16.87 4.79 -17.27
CA GLY A 243 -15.52 4.29 -17.54
C GLY A 243 -15.12 4.44 -19.02
N GLY A 244 -16.01 4.08 -19.94
CA GLY A 244 -15.80 4.23 -21.38
C GLY A 244 -15.64 5.70 -21.80
N VAL A 245 -16.53 6.58 -21.32
CA VAL A 245 -16.46 8.04 -21.60
C VAL A 245 -15.18 8.65 -21.04
N LEU A 246 -14.80 8.30 -19.81
CA LEU A 246 -13.54 8.76 -19.20
C LEU A 246 -12.32 8.23 -19.99
N GLY A 247 -12.35 6.98 -20.44
CA GLY A 247 -11.30 6.42 -21.30
C GLY A 247 -11.13 7.20 -22.61
N LEU A 248 -12.23 7.49 -23.30
CA LEU A 248 -12.23 8.32 -24.52
C LEU A 248 -11.75 9.74 -24.25
N LEU A 249 -12.16 10.34 -23.12
CA LEU A 249 -11.68 11.67 -22.70
C LEU A 249 -10.18 11.65 -22.40
N GLY A 250 -9.68 10.60 -21.73
CA GLY A 250 -8.26 10.42 -21.46
C GLY A 250 -7.43 10.30 -22.76
N LEU A 251 -7.96 9.58 -23.75
CA LEU A 251 -7.36 9.46 -25.08
C LEU A 251 -7.35 10.80 -25.81
N TRP A 252 -8.46 11.53 -25.79
CA TRP A 252 -8.53 12.88 -26.39
C TRP A 252 -7.55 13.85 -25.73
N LEU A 253 -7.45 13.84 -24.39
CA LEU A 253 -6.49 14.67 -23.65
C LEU A 253 -5.03 14.31 -23.99
N PHE A 254 -4.75 13.04 -24.25
CA PHE A 254 -3.43 12.61 -24.70
C PHE A 254 -3.08 13.15 -26.10
N TRP A 255 -4.02 13.14 -27.04
CA TRP A 255 -3.80 13.60 -28.41
C TRP A 255 -3.96 15.10 -28.58
N ARG A 256 -4.54 15.78 -27.60
CA ARG A 256 -4.73 17.23 -27.68
C ARG A 256 -3.39 17.93 -27.98
N PRO A 257 -3.31 18.77 -29.03
CA PRO A 257 -2.10 19.52 -29.35
C PRO A 257 -1.73 20.44 -28.18
N TYR A 258 -0.42 20.57 -27.94
CA TYR A 258 0.10 21.54 -27.00
C TYR A 258 -0.27 22.95 -27.45
N ARG A 259 -0.84 23.73 -26.52
CA ARG A 259 -1.05 25.17 -26.72
C ARG A 259 -0.01 25.87 -25.88
N PRO A 260 0.89 26.67 -26.50
CA PRO A 260 1.83 27.47 -25.73
C PRO A 260 1.06 28.47 -24.85
N GLY A 261 1.58 28.74 -23.67
CA GLY A 261 1.07 29.77 -22.77
C GLY A 261 1.28 31.18 -23.33
N GLU A 262 1.01 32.16 -22.51
CA GLU A 262 1.23 33.56 -22.89
C GLU A 262 2.73 33.84 -23.05
N PRO A 263 3.14 34.46 -24.19
CA PRO A 263 4.52 34.80 -24.43
C PRO A 263 4.97 35.91 -23.47
N ALA A 264 6.08 35.71 -22.79
CA ALA A 264 6.71 36.72 -21.95
C ALA A 264 7.45 37.75 -22.80
N ARG A 265 7.78 38.91 -22.20
CA ARG A 265 8.59 39.94 -22.85
C ARG A 265 10.07 39.56 -22.76
N VAL A 266 10.81 39.84 -23.83
CA VAL A 266 12.23 39.61 -23.97
C VAL A 266 12.89 40.92 -24.34
N ASN A 267 13.86 41.36 -23.56
CA ASN A 267 14.68 42.53 -23.86
C ASN A 267 15.93 42.07 -24.61
N ARG A 268 16.23 42.70 -25.76
CA ARG A 268 17.50 42.60 -26.41
C ARG A 268 18.43 43.66 -25.83
N VAL A 269 19.55 43.22 -25.27
CA VAL A 269 20.47 44.06 -24.54
C VAL A 269 21.88 43.86 -25.06
N GLU A 270 22.69 44.93 -25.02
CA GLU A 270 24.11 44.92 -25.40
C GLU A 270 24.95 45.33 -24.23
N GLY A 271 26.01 44.57 -23.92
CA GLY A 271 26.98 44.89 -22.87
C GLY A 271 28.17 43.96 -22.83
N PRO A 272 29.25 44.32 -22.10
CA PRO A 272 30.36 43.40 -21.88
C PRO A 272 29.90 42.24 -20.99
N LEU A 273 30.23 41.00 -21.40
CA LEU A 273 29.96 39.81 -20.64
C LEU A 273 31.05 39.57 -19.59
N ASP A 274 30.62 39.29 -18.36
CA ASP A 274 31.52 38.87 -17.28
C ASP A 274 30.82 37.74 -16.47
N ILE A 275 31.60 37.10 -15.58
CA ILE A 275 31.11 36.05 -14.67
C ILE A 275 31.50 36.40 -13.24
N LEU A 276 30.51 36.62 -12.39
CA LEU A 276 30.69 36.76 -10.96
C LEU A 276 30.76 35.41 -10.28
N PHE A 277 31.82 35.14 -9.55
CA PHE A 277 31.99 33.93 -8.77
C PHE A 277 31.60 34.20 -7.32
N TYR A 278 30.64 33.48 -6.82
CA TYR A 278 30.25 33.51 -5.42
C TYR A 278 30.89 32.33 -4.70
N GLU A 279 31.62 32.64 -3.61
CA GLU A 279 32.11 31.61 -2.71
C GLU A 279 30.94 30.91 -2.00
N ASN A 280 30.97 29.60 -2.02
CA ASN A 280 29.95 28.82 -1.31
C ASN A 280 30.36 28.73 0.18
N PRO A 281 29.65 29.35 1.12
CA PRO A 281 29.98 29.34 2.54
C PRO A 281 30.02 27.93 3.15
N ASN A 282 29.46 26.94 2.47
CA ASN A 282 29.43 25.53 2.90
C ASN A 282 30.57 24.68 2.29
N GLY A 283 31.59 25.30 1.70
CA GLY A 283 32.76 24.60 1.12
C GLY A 283 32.47 23.83 -0.18
N GLY A 284 31.35 24.08 -0.83
CA GLY A 284 31.01 23.55 -2.15
C GLY A 284 31.72 24.30 -3.28
N PRO A 285 31.63 23.82 -4.54
CA PRO A 285 32.22 24.53 -5.67
C PRO A 285 31.59 25.92 -5.83
N ASN A 286 32.43 26.91 -6.15
CA ASN A 286 31.98 28.25 -6.42
C ASN A 286 30.98 28.28 -7.57
N THR A 287 29.87 29.01 -7.40
CA THR A 287 28.85 29.18 -8.43
C THR A 287 29.14 30.47 -9.20
N GLY A 288 29.38 30.32 -10.51
CA GLY A 288 29.53 31.47 -11.41
C GLY A 288 28.15 31.94 -11.90
N GLN A 289 27.89 33.23 -11.84
CA GLN A 289 26.69 33.85 -12.40
C GLN A 289 27.12 34.81 -13.54
N PRO A 290 26.60 34.61 -14.77
CA PRO A 290 26.84 35.54 -15.86
C PRO A 290 26.24 36.91 -15.58
N VAL A 291 26.95 37.95 -15.94
CA VAL A 291 26.55 39.35 -15.75
C VAL A 291 26.88 40.13 -17.01
N LEU A 292 26.00 40.99 -17.48
CA LEU A 292 26.31 42.00 -18.49
C LEU A 292 26.70 43.31 -17.82
N GLY A 293 27.92 43.72 -18.05
CA GLY A 293 28.52 44.88 -17.38
C GLY A 293 28.27 44.85 -15.90
N ASN A 294 28.55 45.26 -14.96
CA ASN A 294 28.22 45.10 -13.53
C ASN A 294 26.76 45.40 -13.15
N ALA A 295 25.86 45.54 -14.14
CA ALA A 295 24.50 46.05 -13.91
C ALA A 295 23.41 45.01 -14.04
N LEU A 296 23.61 43.93 -14.80
CA LEU A 296 22.53 43.00 -15.13
C LEU A 296 22.94 41.53 -14.95
N PRO A 297 22.72 40.95 -13.77
CA PRO A 297 22.87 39.51 -13.61
C PRO A 297 21.75 38.77 -14.35
N PHE A 298 22.10 37.68 -15.02
CA PHE A 298 21.17 36.86 -15.76
C PHE A 298 21.52 35.38 -15.63
N THR A 299 20.59 34.51 -16.01
CA THR A 299 20.80 33.06 -16.04
C THR A 299 20.89 32.59 -17.48
N VAL A 300 21.69 31.54 -17.70
CA VAL A 300 21.80 30.90 -19.02
C VAL A 300 21.48 29.42 -18.89
N PRO A 301 21.01 28.76 -19.97
CA PRO A 301 20.91 27.32 -20.02
C PRO A 301 22.24 26.66 -19.64
N ARG A 302 22.18 25.61 -18.83
CA ARG A 302 23.39 24.97 -18.27
C ARG A 302 24.41 24.52 -19.33
N HIS A 303 23.95 24.15 -20.51
CA HIS A 303 24.82 23.72 -21.62
C HIS A 303 25.50 24.86 -22.35
N TRP A 304 25.03 26.11 -22.19
CA TRP A 304 25.75 27.29 -22.72
C TRP A 304 26.91 27.74 -21.83
N PHE A 305 26.78 27.49 -20.51
CA PHE A 305 27.70 28.02 -19.51
C PHE A 305 29.20 27.72 -19.82
N GLY A 306 29.49 26.50 -20.26
CA GLY A 306 30.87 26.09 -20.59
C GLY A 306 31.45 26.81 -21.82
N LYS A 307 30.64 27.38 -22.70
CA LYS A 307 31.05 28.09 -23.91
C LYS A 307 31.18 29.61 -23.70
N LEU A 308 30.65 30.12 -22.57
CA LEU A 308 30.71 31.56 -22.28
C LEU A 308 32.14 32.06 -22.05
N GLY A 309 33.07 31.20 -21.65
CA GLY A 309 34.45 31.55 -21.32
C GLY A 309 35.17 32.29 -22.46
N ALA A 310 34.88 31.92 -23.73
CA ALA A 310 35.46 32.57 -24.89
C ALA A 310 34.93 34.00 -25.16
N GLN A 311 33.78 34.36 -24.56
CA GLN A 311 33.13 35.67 -24.77
C GLN A 311 33.29 36.60 -23.58
N ILE A 312 33.95 36.17 -22.50
CA ILE A 312 34.21 36.99 -21.31
C ILE A 312 35.05 38.20 -21.72
N GLY A 313 34.63 39.39 -21.27
CA GLY A 313 35.25 40.66 -21.61
C GLY A 313 34.82 41.23 -22.97
N GLN A 314 34.14 40.48 -23.82
CA GLN A 314 33.62 40.96 -25.11
C GLN A 314 32.24 41.61 -24.95
N ARG A 315 31.92 42.57 -25.82
CA ARG A 315 30.58 43.10 -25.94
C ARG A 315 29.71 42.11 -26.73
N VAL A 316 28.65 41.64 -26.07
CA VAL A 316 27.71 40.68 -26.64
C VAL A 316 26.31 41.29 -26.66
N GLU A 317 25.51 40.86 -27.65
CA GLU A 317 24.07 41.09 -27.65
C GLU A 317 23.37 39.88 -27.04
N ALA A 318 22.52 40.07 -26.03
CA ALA A 318 21.78 39.05 -25.37
C ALA A 318 20.29 39.32 -25.43
N ASP A 319 19.49 38.32 -25.78
CA ASP A 319 18.04 38.30 -25.64
C ASP A 319 17.70 37.70 -24.30
N ILE A 320 17.20 38.52 -23.35
CA ILE A 320 16.96 38.13 -21.97
C ILE A 320 15.50 38.35 -21.62
N ARG A 321 14.87 37.28 -21.12
CA ARG A 321 13.47 37.32 -20.67
C ARG A 321 13.31 38.27 -19.47
N VAL A 322 12.27 39.10 -19.51
CA VAL A 322 12.06 40.15 -18.52
C VAL A 322 11.74 39.56 -17.14
N THR A 323 10.91 38.51 -17.05
CA THR A 323 10.33 37.98 -15.82
C THR A 323 11.34 37.27 -14.91
N ASP A 324 12.22 36.44 -15.47
CA ASP A 324 13.16 35.58 -14.73
C ASP A 324 14.63 35.83 -15.08
N ARG A 325 14.89 36.81 -15.94
CA ARG A 325 16.22 37.19 -16.42
C ARG A 325 17.00 36.01 -17.01
N THR A 326 16.29 35.09 -17.69
CA THR A 326 16.93 33.96 -18.41
C THR A 326 17.23 34.37 -19.84
N ALA A 327 18.48 34.14 -20.29
CA ALA A 327 18.85 34.37 -21.69
C ALA A 327 18.21 33.33 -22.59
N VAL A 328 17.52 33.78 -23.64
CA VAL A 328 16.94 32.98 -24.69
C VAL A 328 17.75 33.05 -25.99
N GLY A 329 18.66 34.01 -26.09
CA GLY A 329 19.65 34.16 -27.14
C GLY A 329 20.89 34.89 -26.62
N LEU A 330 22.06 34.58 -27.23
CA LEU A 330 23.33 35.29 -27.00
C LEU A 330 24.11 35.25 -28.32
N ASP A 331 24.09 36.37 -29.01
CA ASP A 331 24.75 36.50 -30.31
C ASP A 331 26.27 36.44 -30.20
N PRO A 332 26.98 35.83 -31.16
CA PRO A 332 26.44 35.28 -32.39
C PRO A 332 26.02 33.77 -32.32
N ASN A 333 26.27 33.10 -31.21
CA ASN A 333 26.41 31.65 -31.22
C ASN A 333 25.26 30.87 -30.56
N PHE A 334 24.43 31.52 -29.74
CA PHE A 334 23.40 30.81 -28.95
C PHE A 334 21.99 31.35 -29.24
N SER A 335 21.08 30.44 -29.53
CA SER A 335 19.66 30.76 -29.68
C SER A 335 18.83 29.54 -29.35
N ILE A 336 17.86 29.66 -28.42
CA ILE A 336 16.89 28.60 -28.14
C ILE A 336 16.10 28.22 -29.37
N ASP A 337 15.71 29.19 -30.24
CA ASP A 337 15.01 28.92 -31.49
C ASP A 337 15.82 28.00 -32.40
N ALA A 338 17.12 28.32 -32.61
CA ALA A 338 17.99 27.51 -33.44
C ALA A 338 18.20 26.10 -32.87
N GLU A 339 18.39 25.98 -31.55
CA GLU A 339 18.52 24.69 -30.87
C GLU A 339 17.24 23.83 -30.97
N MET A 340 16.07 24.46 -30.85
CA MET A 340 14.78 23.75 -30.97
C MET A 340 14.55 23.27 -32.42
N MET A 341 15.02 24.01 -33.42
CA MET A 341 14.94 23.59 -34.85
C MET A 341 15.92 22.45 -35.16
N GLN A 342 17.16 22.53 -34.67
CA GLN A 342 18.19 21.52 -34.95
C GLN A 342 18.00 20.25 -34.13
N SER A 343 17.59 20.39 -32.87
CA SER A 343 17.46 19.31 -31.91
C SER A 343 16.16 19.43 -31.11
N PRO A 344 15.01 19.05 -31.71
CA PRO A 344 13.71 19.20 -31.08
C PRO A 344 13.62 18.37 -29.79
N PRO A 345 13.04 18.92 -28.72
CA PRO A 345 12.92 18.22 -27.45
C PRO A 345 11.98 17.01 -27.57
N ARG A 346 12.34 15.92 -26.92
CA ARG A 346 11.50 14.72 -26.79
C ARG A 346 10.90 14.66 -25.39
N TYR A 347 9.59 14.71 -25.32
CA TYR A 347 8.85 14.75 -24.06
C TYR A 347 8.40 13.34 -23.66
N TRP A 348 8.99 12.79 -22.61
CA TRP A 348 8.73 11.44 -22.11
C TRP A 348 7.68 11.40 -20.99
N GLY A 349 7.35 12.54 -20.38
CA GLY A 349 6.52 12.62 -19.16
C GLY A 349 5.13 12.00 -19.32
N ARG A 350 4.42 12.26 -20.44
CA ARG A 350 3.09 11.69 -20.70
C ARG A 350 3.11 10.17 -20.81
N HIS A 351 4.13 9.61 -21.46
CA HIS A 351 4.29 8.17 -21.58
C HIS A 351 4.62 7.53 -20.24
N LEU A 352 5.44 8.16 -19.39
CA LEU A 352 5.71 7.71 -18.04
C LEU A 352 4.43 7.64 -17.21
N THR A 353 3.65 8.73 -17.19
CA THR A 353 2.41 8.80 -16.37
C THR A 353 1.41 7.72 -16.80
N LEU A 354 1.21 7.54 -18.10
CA LEU A 354 0.32 6.49 -18.61
C LEU A 354 0.86 5.09 -18.33
N SER A 355 2.17 4.86 -18.45
CA SER A 355 2.76 3.57 -18.10
C SER A 355 2.60 3.25 -16.62
N LEU A 356 2.75 4.23 -15.73
CA LEU A 356 2.58 4.03 -14.28
C LEU A 356 1.12 3.74 -13.92
N VAL A 357 0.16 4.50 -14.50
CA VAL A 357 -1.27 4.27 -14.29
C VAL A 357 -1.69 2.90 -14.82
N ALA A 358 -1.24 2.57 -16.05
CA ALA A 358 -1.54 1.28 -16.67
C ALA A 358 -0.93 0.11 -15.90
N ALA A 359 0.32 0.21 -15.44
CA ALA A 359 0.96 -0.81 -14.60
C ALA A 359 0.24 -0.98 -13.27
N GLY A 360 -0.08 0.12 -12.59
CA GLY A 360 -0.84 0.08 -11.33
C GLY A 360 -2.21 -0.57 -11.51
N ALA A 361 -2.97 -0.18 -12.54
CA ALA A 361 -4.26 -0.77 -12.85
C ALA A 361 -4.13 -2.26 -13.23
N PHE A 362 -3.17 -2.62 -14.07
CA PHE A 362 -2.93 -4.00 -14.51
C PHE A 362 -2.63 -4.92 -13.32
N PHE A 363 -1.67 -4.56 -12.47
CA PHE A 363 -1.33 -5.38 -11.31
C PHE A 363 -2.43 -5.40 -10.24
N ALA A 364 -3.15 -4.29 -10.04
CA ALA A 364 -4.28 -4.25 -9.11
C ALA A 364 -5.43 -5.15 -9.59
N LEU A 365 -5.77 -5.11 -10.87
CA LEU A 365 -6.80 -5.99 -11.45
C LEU A 365 -6.37 -7.45 -11.40
N LEU A 366 -5.09 -7.74 -11.72
CA LEU A 366 -4.57 -9.10 -11.66
C LEU A 366 -4.60 -9.68 -10.25
N ALA A 367 -4.23 -8.88 -9.24
CA ALA A 367 -4.24 -9.31 -7.84
C ALA A 367 -5.64 -9.50 -7.25
N ASN A 368 -6.65 -8.83 -7.80
CA ASN A 368 -8.03 -8.91 -7.34
C ASN A 368 -8.94 -9.76 -8.25
N SER A 369 -8.40 -10.37 -9.30
CA SER A 369 -9.13 -11.33 -10.12
C SER A 369 -9.08 -12.71 -9.49
N PRO A 370 -10.19 -13.43 -9.33
CA PRO A 370 -10.20 -14.82 -8.88
C PRO A 370 -9.46 -15.77 -9.85
N GLY A 371 -9.31 -15.34 -11.12
CA GLY A 371 -8.57 -16.05 -12.15
C GLY A 371 -8.69 -15.32 -13.49
N PRO A 372 -7.63 -14.62 -13.95
CA PRO A 372 -7.71 -13.78 -15.15
C PRO A 372 -8.04 -14.58 -16.43
N VAL A 373 -7.61 -15.84 -16.52
CA VAL A 373 -7.93 -16.72 -17.64
C VAL A 373 -9.42 -17.04 -17.64
N GLY A 374 -9.98 -17.43 -16.50
CA GLY A 374 -11.41 -17.71 -16.36
C GLY A 374 -12.28 -16.47 -16.63
N ASP A 375 -11.83 -15.25 -16.21
CA ASP A 375 -12.55 -14.01 -16.54
C ASP A 375 -12.62 -13.78 -18.06
N VAL A 376 -11.54 -14.03 -18.77
CA VAL A 376 -11.49 -13.89 -20.25
C VAL A 376 -12.37 -14.93 -20.93
N LEU A 377 -12.31 -16.18 -20.47
CA LEU A 377 -13.15 -17.27 -21.02
C LEU A 377 -14.64 -17.02 -20.79
N GLN A 378 -15.03 -16.63 -19.59
CA GLN A 378 -16.40 -16.29 -19.26
C GLN A 378 -16.90 -15.07 -20.03
N ALA A 379 -16.06 -14.03 -20.19
CA ALA A 379 -16.37 -12.86 -20.98
C ALA A 379 -16.54 -13.23 -22.47
N HIS A 380 -15.69 -14.12 -22.99
CA HIS A 380 -15.80 -14.62 -24.36
C HIS A 380 -17.10 -15.40 -24.56
N HIS A 381 -17.45 -16.29 -23.64
CA HIS A 381 -18.72 -17.05 -23.66
C HIS A 381 -19.93 -16.10 -23.69
N ALA A 382 -19.97 -15.12 -22.76
CA ALA A 382 -21.06 -14.14 -22.68
C ALA A 382 -21.21 -13.28 -23.96
N LEU A 383 -20.08 -12.85 -24.58
CA LEU A 383 -20.11 -12.06 -25.81
C LEU A 383 -20.59 -12.85 -27.04
N ASN A 384 -20.39 -14.16 -27.05
CA ASN A 384 -20.84 -15.04 -28.12
C ASN A 384 -22.29 -15.55 -27.94
N GLY A 385 -23.01 -15.04 -26.95
CA GLY A 385 -24.39 -15.44 -26.67
C GLY A 385 -24.48 -16.88 -26.14
N GLY A 386 -23.46 -17.33 -25.41
CA GLY A 386 -23.40 -18.65 -24.82
C GLY A 386 -24.53 -18.87 -23.80
N GLU A 387 -25.23 -19.97 -23.94
CA GLU A 387 -26.31 -20.40 -23.03
C GLU A 387 -25.73 -21.34 -21.97
N LEU A 388 -26.36 -21.36 -20.77
CA LEU A 388 -26.04 -22.31 -19.73
C LEU A 388 -26.50 -23.71 -20.19
N ARG A 389 -25.59 -24.69 -20.23
CA ARG A 389 -25.93 -26.07 -20.54
C ARG A 389 -26.19 -26.82 -19.27
N GLU A 390 -27.35 -27.49 -19.20
CA GLU A 390 -27.76 -28.28 -18.06
C GLU A 390 -27.57 -29.78 -18.36
N TYR A 391 -26.96 -30.51 -17.42
CA TYR A 391 -26.79 -31.95 -17.47
C TYR A 391 -27.31 -32.56 -16.17
N HIS A 392 -28.14 -33.61 -16.31
CA HIS A 392 -28.75 -34.30 -15.18
C HIS A 392 -28.32 -35.77 -15.07
N ASP A 393 -27.51 -36.24 -15.99
CA ASP A 393 -26.96 -37.60 -16.01
C ASP A 393 -25.53 -37.61 -16.63
N SER A 394 -24.68 -38.54 -16.17
CA SER A 394 -23.31 -38.64 -16.62
C SER A 394 -23.14 -39.12 -18.07
N PRO A 395 -24.04 -40.01 -18.64
CA PRO A 395 -23.91 -40.40 -20.03
C PRO A 395 -24.12 -39.24 -21.00
N SER A 396 -25.08 -38.34 -20.75
CA SER A 396 -25.29 -37.16 -21.60
C SER A 396 -24.10 -36.20 -21.56
N LEU A 397 -23.45 -36.05 -20.40
CA LEU A 397 -22.24 -35.27 -20.25
C LEU A 397 -21.06 -35.91 -21.00
N ALA A 398 -20.90 -37.24 -20.87
CA ALA A 398 -19.82 -37.98 -21.55
C ALA A 398 -19.98 -37.97 -23.08
N GLU A 399 -21.22 -38.08 -23.59
CA GLU A 399 -21.50 -38.06 -25.03
C GLU A 399 -21.26 -36.67 -25.65
N SER A 400 -21.54 -35.60 -24.90
CA SER A 400 -21.46 -34.22 -25.37
C SER A 400 -20.65 -33.35 -24.42
N MET A 401 -19.37 -33.70 -24.18
CA MET A 401 -18.44 -32.95 -23.33
C MET A 401 -18.43 -31.47 -23.68
N PRO A 402 -18.64 -30.57 -22.69
CA PRO A 402 -18.59 -29.14 -22.93
C PRO A 402 -17.17 -28.68 -23.23
N ALA A 403 -17.08 -27.63 -24.07
CA ALA A 403 -15.80 -27.07 -24.44
C ALA A 403 -15.25 -26.12 -23.36
N LEU A 404 -13.94 -25.86 -23.43
CA LEU A 404 -13.29 -24.86 -22.58
C LEU A 404 -13.99 -23.50 -22.65
N GLY A 405 -14.35 -22.96 -21.52
CA GLY A 405 -15.00 -21.65 -21.39
C GLY A 405 -16.54 -21.70 -21.56
N GLU A 406 -17.16 -22.87 -21.70
CA GLU A 406 -18.62 -22.99 -21.62
C GLU A 406 -19.11 -22.96 -20.18
N MET A 407 -20.30 -22.41 -19.97
CA MET A 407 -21.00 -22.43 -18.68
C MET A 407 -21.89 -23.67 -18.59
N VAL A 408 -21.75 -24.40 -17.50
CA VAL A 408 -22.53 -25.63 -17.27
C VAL A 408 -23.17 -25.63 -15.88
N SER A 409 -24.33 -26.26 -15.80
CA SER A 409 -25.01 -26.61 -14.55
C SER A 409 -25.15 -28.14 -14.50
N LEU A 410 -24.56 -28.72 -13.47
CA LEU A 410 -24.55 -30.17 -13.25
C LEU A 410 -25.30 -30.47 -11.95
N ALA A 411 -26.21 -31.38 -11.99
CA ALA A 411 -26.94 -31.85 -10.79
C ALA A 411 -27.16 -33.34 -10.88
N GLY A 412 -26.85 -34.05 -9.81
CA GLY A 412 -26.97 -35.50 -9.77
C GLY A 412 -26.53 -36.11 -8.46
N GLN A 413 -26.25 -37.42 -8.50
CA GLN A 413 -25.68 -38.16 -7.37
C GLN A 413 -24.31 -38.68 -7.75
N GLY A 414 -23.31 -38.53 -6.88
CA GLY A 414 -21.97 -38.96 -7.14
C GLY A 414 -21.17 -39.28 -5.88
N HIS A 415 -20.08 -39.99 -6.04
CA HIS A 415 -19.20 -40.36 -4.95
C HIS A 415 -18.01 -39.41 -4.83
N CYS A 416 -17.82 -38.85 -3.63
CA CYS A 416 -16.63 -38.07 -3.33
C CYS A 416 -15.36 -38.94 -3.49
N GLN A 417 -14.26 -38.34 -3.92
CA GLN A 417 -13.01 -39.07 -4.12
C GLN A 417 -12.21 -39.18 -2.82
N VAL A 418 -11.47 -40.28 -2.69
CA VAL A 418 -10.49 -40.42 -1.61
C VAL A 418 -9.15 -39.83 -2.08
N GLU A 419 -8.57 -38.98 -1.29
CA GLU A 419 -7.25 -38.40 -1.64
C GLU A 419 -6.10 -39.39 -1.48
N THR A 420 -5.18 -39.36 -2.43
CA THR A 420 -3.88 -40.05 -2.30
C THR A 420 -3.07 -39.42 -1.16
N PRO A 421 -2.46 -40.21 -0.26
CA PRO A 421 -1.70 -39.67 0.87
C PRO A 421 -0.52 -38.84 0.37
N SER A 422 -0.54 -37.55 0.62
CA SER A 422 0.67 -36.72 0.59
C SER A 422 1.44 -36.92 1.91
N SER A 423 2.75 -36.78 1.91
CA SER A 423 3.69 -37.17 2.98
C SER A 423 3.38 -36.66 4.42
N ASN A 424 2.33 -35.88 4.62
CA ASN A 424 1.91 -35.33 5.91
C ASN A 424 0.38 -35.37 6.18
N GLN A 425 -0.42 -36.03 5.34
CA GLN A 425 -1.88 -36.07 5.49
C GLN A 425 -2.35 -37.44 5.99
N VAL A 426 -3.52 -37.45 6.67
CA VAL A 426 -4.19 -38.66 7.13
C VAL A 426 -4.65 -39.44 5.88
N THR A 427 -4.21 -40.68 5.72
CA THR A 427 -4.64 -41.56 4.63
C THR A 427 -6.17 -41.69 4.63
N GLY A 428 -6.78 -41.59 3.44
CA GLY A 428 -8.20 -41.75 3.27
C GLY A 428 -9.05 -40.52 3.53
N GLN A 429 -8.49 -39.31 3.41
CA GLN A 429 -9.30 -38.06 3.44
C GLN A 429 -10.28 -38.08 2.28
N ILE A 430 -11.56 -37.78 2.56
CA ILE A 430 -12.61 -37.70 1.55
C ILE A 430 -12.65 -36.26 1.03
N ASP A 431 -12.47 -36.12 -0.28
CA ASP A 431 -12.51 -34.83 -0.98
C ASP A 431 -13.72 -34.76 -1.90
N CYS A 432 -14.70 -33.97 -1.52
CA CYS A 432 -15.90 -33.75 -2.32
C CYS A 432 -15.78 -32.57 -3.29
N SER A 433 -14.61 -31.90 -3.37
CA SER A 433 -14.29 -31.06 -4.53
C SER A 433 -13.99 -31.90 -5.78
N ARG A 434 -13.81 -33.19 -5.59
CA ARG A 434 -13.64 -34.20 -6.65
C ARG A 434 -14.73 -35.25 -6.49
N ILE A 435 -15.67 -35.26 -7.43
CA ILE A 435 -16.84 -36.15 -7.43
C ILE A 435 -16.77 -37.04 -8.66
N ARG A 436 -16.99 -38.34 -8.48
CA ARG A 436 -17.17 -39.26 -9.58
C ARG A 436 -18.68 -39.54 -9.77
N TRP A 437 -19.19 -39.09 -10.89
CA TRP A 437 -20.57 -39.25 -11.29
C TRP A 437 -20.74 -40.57 -12.03
N ASP A 438 -21.56 -41.50 -11.51
CA ASP A 438 -21.75 -42.86 -12.02
C ASP A 438 -20.43 -43.65 -12.19
N GLY A 439 -19.55 -43.57 -11.19
CA GLY A 439 -18.30 -44.32 -11.17
C GLY A 439 -18.47 -45.78 -10.77
N ASP A 440 -17.44 -46.55 -10.99
CA ASP A 440 -17.41 -47.98 -10.60
C ASP A 440 -17.41 -48.11 -9.08
N LEU A 441 -18.20 -49.03 -8.55
CA LEU A 441 -18.27 -49.35 -7.12
C LEU A 441 -17.33 -50.54 -6.82
N LEU A 442 -16.97 -50.66 -5.54
CA LEU A 442 -16.15 -51.77 -5.07
C LEU A 442 -16.99 -53.06 -5.00
N ASP A 443 -16.69 -54.05 -5.85
CA ASP A 443 -17.40 -55.32 -5.86
C ASP A 443 -17.00 -56.27 -4.72
N GLU A 444 -15.93 -55.99 -3.99
CA GLU A 444 -15.44 -56.84 -2.89
C GLU A 444 -16.15 -56.54 -1.58
N PRO A 445 -16.55 -57.60 -0.81
CA PRO A 445 -17.17 -57.42 0.48
C PRO A 445 -16.20 -56.84 1.49
N ILE A 446 -16.54 -55.68 2.08
CA ILE A 446 -15.70 -55.03 3.09
C ILE A 446 -15.87 -55.75 4.41
N GLU A 447 -14.75 -56.13 4.99
CA GLU A 447 -14.68 -56.76 6.31
C GLU A 447 -15.21 -55.77 7.37
N PRO A 448 -16.27 -56.14 8.15
CA PRO A 448 -16.81 -55.25 9.15
C PRO A 448 -15.81 -55.01 10.29
N LEU A 449 -15.79 -53.79 10.84
CA LEU A 449 -15.02 -53.52 12.06
C LEU A 449 -15.51 -54.40 13.20
N PRO A 450 -14.60 -54.91 14.05
CA PRO A 450 -14.95 -55.59 15.28
C PRO A 450 -15.99 -54.82 16.10
N GLU A 451 -16.97 -55.50 16.69
CA GLU A 451 -18.05 -54.90 17.42
C GLU A 451 -17.59 -53.98 18.57
N TYR A 452 -16.53 -54.40 19.27
CA TYR A 452 -15.93 -53.59 20.36
C TYR A 452 -15.39 -52.23 19.91
N LEU A 453 -14.85 -52.15 18.70
CA LEU A 453 -14.37 -50.84 18.15
C LEU A 453 -15.56 -49.93 17.79
N GLN A 454 -16.64 -50.50 17.28
CA GLN A 454 -17.84 -49.74 16.98
C GLN A 454 -18.50 -49.20 18.27
N LEU A 455 -18.56 -50.01 19.31
CA LEU A 455 -19.06 -49.57 20.62
C LEU A 455 -18.20 -48.46 21.24
N LEU A 456 -16.90 -48.64 21.30
CA LEU A 456 -15.96 -47.63 21.86
C LEU A 456 -16.00 -46.32 21.09
N GLY A 457 -16.11 -46.36 19.76
CA GLY A 457 -16.21 -45.19 18.88
C GLY A 457 -17.54 -44.45 19.05
N GLY A 458 -18.63 -45.14 19.25
CA GLY A 458 -19.98 -44.57 19.44
C GLY A 458 -20.14 -43.77 20.74
N GLY A 459 -19.39 -44.11 21.78
CA GLY A 459 -19.27 -43.30 23.00
C GLY A 459 -20.41 -43.41 24.02
N ASP A 460 -21.47 -44.18 23.73
CA ASP A 460 -22.63 -44.33 24.67
C ASP A 460 -23.02 -45.81 24.78
N TYR A 461 -22.04 -46.63 25.17
CA TYR A 461 -22.16 -48.07 25.18
C TYR A 461 -22.35 -48.66 26.56
N LEU A 462 -22.41 -47.85 27.63
CA LEU A 462 -22.69 -48.27 28.97
C LEU A 462 -24.08 -47.85 29.39
N ASP A 463 -24.82 -48.79 29.98
CA ASP A 463 -26.15 -48.50 30.54
C ASP A 463 -25.95 -47.65 31.84
N THR A 464 -26.24 -46.36 31.72
CA THR A 464 -26.07 -45.43 32.81
C THR A 464 -27.38 -44.74 33.20
N ARG A 465 -27.60 -44.56 34.48
CA ARG A 465 -28.75 -43.80 34.99
C ARG A 465 -28.35 -42.83 36.11
N ASP A 466 -29.26 -41.91 36.39
CA ASP A 466 -29.15 -41.05 37.57
C ASP A 466 -29.42 -41.83 38.83
N LEU A 467 -28.75 -41.44 39.92
CA LEU A 467 -29.06 -41.95 41.27
C LEU A 467 -30.53 -41.69 41.62
N THR A 468 -31.24 -42.71 42.12
CA THR A 468 -32.57 -42.55 42.73
C THR A 468 -32.49 -41.67 44.00
N ALA A 469 -33.62 -41.15 44.47
CA ALA A 469 -33.67 -40.33 45.66
C ALA A 469 -33.16 -41.09 46.90
N MET A 470 -33.38 -42.40 46.94
CA MET A 470 -32.95 -43.28 48.06
C MET A 470 -31.44 -43.54 47.99
N GLU A 471 -30.90 -43.85 46.82
CA GLU A 471 -29.46 -44.00 46.60
C GLU A 471 -28.71 -42.72 46.93
N ARG A 472 -29.23 -41.55 46.54
CA ARG A 472 -28.65 -40.24 46.91
C ARG A 472 -28.58 -40.04 48.44
N MET A 473 -29.56 -40.55 49.19
CA MET A 473 -29.51 -40.50 50.68
C MET A 473 -28.45 -41.43 51.25
N LEU A 474 -28.28 -42.61 50.69
CA LEU A 474 -27.31 -43.60 51.13
C LEU A 474 -25.85 -43.18 50.82
N VAL A 475 -25.62 -42.61 49.66
CA VAL A 475 -24.31 -42.21 49.16
C VAL A 475 -24.02 -40.74 49.53
N GLY A 476 -24.99 -39.99 50.03
CA GLY A 476 -24.96 -38.54 50.19
C GLY A 476 -23.86 -37.99 51.13
N GLY A 477 -23.21 -38.83 51.95
CA GLY A 477 -22.05 -38.46 52.77
C GLY A 477 -20.75 -38.33 51.95
N GLN A 478 -20.60 -39.13 50.90
CA GLN A 478 -19.39 -39.21 50.06
C GLN A 478 -19.46 -38.34 48.80
N THR A 479 -20.67 -37.96 48.39
CA THR A 479 -20.92 -37.33 47.07
C THR A 479 -21.41 -35.88 47.14
N ARG A 480 -21.29 -35.19 48.27
CA ARG A 480 -21.82 -33.83 48.47
C ARG A 480 -21.61 -32.92 47.27
N GLY A 481 -22.70 -32.67 46.49
CA GLY A 481 -22.72 -31.72 45.38
C GLY A 481 -22.01 -32.19 44.08
N ARG A 482 -21.65 -33.47 43.97
CA ARG A 482 -21.02 -34.06 42.79
C ARG A 482 -22.09 -34.82 41.97
N ASP A 483 -22.05 -34.68 40.68
CA ASP A 483 -22.90 -35.41 39.71
C ASP A 483 -22.31 -36.84 39.58
N VAL A 484 -23.02 -37.83 40.12
CA VAL A 484 -22.64 -39.26 40.11
C VAL A 484 -23.65 -40.02 39.24
N ARG A 485 -23.14 -40.92 38.43
CA ARG A 485 -23.91 -41.83 37.56
C ARG A 485 -23.78 -43.26 38.09
N VAL A 486 -24.86 -44.03 37.94
CA VAL A 486 -24.84 -45.46 38.14
C VAL A 486 -24.58 -46.13 36.80
N ILE A 487 -23.62 -47.05 36.77
CA ILE A 487 -23.38 -47.96 35.66
C ILE A 487 -24.03 -49.31 36.05
N GLU A 488 -25.02 -49.77 35.29
CA GLU A 488 -25.75 -51.00 35.58
C GLU A 488 -24.99 -52.26 35.16
N ASN A 489 -24.02 -52.11 34.24
CA ASN A 489 -23.24 -53.22 33.72
C ASN A 489 -21.72 -52.86 33.68
N PRO A 490 -21.05 -52.66 34.78
CA PRO A 490 -19.64 -52.34 34.80
C PRO A 490 -18.74 -53.41 34.16
N GLY A 491 -19.16 -54.66 34.20
CA GLY A 491 -18.45 -55.78 33.53
C GLY A 491 -18.31 -55.60 32.05
N ARG A 492 -19.28 -54.96 31.40
CA ARG A 492 -19.19 -54.62 29.96
C ARG A 492 -18.05 -53.60 29.69
N ALA A 493 -17.85 -52.62 30.58
CA ALA A 493 -16.74 -51.69 30.45
C ALA A 493 -15.38 -52.40 30.61
N VAL A 494 -15.31 -53.31 31.58
CA VAL A 494 -14.09 -54.10 31.86
C VAL A 494 -13.81 -55.02 30.68
N SER A 495 -14.78 -55.78 30.17
CA SER A 495 -14.62 -56.70 29.03
C SER A 495 -14.21 -55.96 27.74
N LEU A 496 -14.79 -54.77 27.48
CA LEU A 496 -14.41 -53.94 26.31
C LEU A 496 -12.95 -53.49 26.42
N VAL A 497 -12.52 -52.99 27.54
CA VAL A 497 -11.10 -52.57 27.78
C VAL A 497 -10.18 -53.76 27.69
N GLN A 498 -10.57 -54.92 28.20
CA GLN A 498 -9.80 -56.17 28.11
C GLN A 498 -9.63 -56.62 26.66
N GLN A 499 -10.70 -56.63 25.89
CA GLN A 499 -10.65 -57.02 24.48
C GLN A 499 -9.69 -56.12 23.70
N VAL A 500 -9.78 -54.79 23.90
CA VAL A 500 -8.94 -53.83 23.18
C VAL A 500 -7.47 -53.88 23.62
N CYS A 501 -7.24 -54.04 24.92
CA CYS A 501 -5.88 -53.96 25.50
C CYS A 501 -5.20 -55.31 25.61
N GLY A 502 -5.96 -56.42 25.48
CA GLY A 502 -5.45 -57.79 25.56
C GLY A 502 -4.88 -58.39 24.26
N ASP A 503 -5.26 -57.85 23.12
CA ASP A 503 -4.74 -58.25 21.80
C ASP A 503 -3.33 -57.71 21.58
N GLU A 504 -2.33 -58.33 22.23
CA GLU A 504 -0.93 -57.96 22.11
C GLU A 504 -0.35 -58.27 20.68
N GLU A 505 -0.94 -59.20 19.94
CA GLU A 505 -0.46 -59.59 18.62
C GLU A 505 -0.81 -58.62 17.47
N ALA A 506 -1.89 -57.81 17.60
CA ALA A 506 -2.32 -56.89 16.59
C ALA A 506 -1.49 -55.56 16.52
N ASN A 507 -0.58 -55.37 17.46
CA ASN A 507 0.10 -54.07 17.63
C ASN A 507 1.57 -54.13 17.16
N GLY A 508 1.86 -53.62 15.94
CA GLY A 508 3.22 -53.45 15.39
C GLY A 508 4.14 -52.61 16.31
N GLN A 509 5.44 -52.93 16.32
CA GLN A 509 6.46 -52.48 17.28
C GLN A 509 6.61 -50.94 17.45
N GLY A 510 6.05 -50.09 16.58
CA GLY A 510 6.17 -48.64 16.66
C GLY A 510 5.02 -47.90 17.36
N ARG A 511 3.84 -48.52 17.48
CA ARG A 511 2.63 -47.92 18.09
C ARG A 511 2.39 -48.31 19.56
N ARG A 512 3.19 -49.26 20.08
CA ARG A 512 3.05 -49.84 21.43
C ARG A 512 3.01 -48.81 22.56
N SER A 513 3.85 -47.76 22.56
CA SER A 513 3.98 -46.87 23.71
C SER A 513 2.75 -45.96 23.91
N LEU A 514 2.07 -45.56 22.87
CA LEU A 514 0.89 -44.65 22.94
C LEU A 514 -0.41 -45.44 23.25
N LEU A 515 -0.52 -46.66 22.73
CA LEU A 515 -1.65 -47.55 23.00
C LEU A 515 -1.60 -48.03 24.45
N VAL A 516 -0.43 -48.48 24.95
CA VAL A 516 -0.20 -48.86 26.36
C VAL A 516 -0.60 -47.72 27.30
N HIS A 517 -0.17 -46.49 27.03
CA HIS A 517 -0.54 -45.36 27.88
C HIS A 517 -2.06 -45.11 27.94
N SER A 518 -2.77 -45.25 26.83
CA SER A 518 -4.24 -45.07 26.77
C SER A 518 -4.96 -46.24 27.43
N CYS A 519 -4.46 -47.45 27.29
CA CYS A 519 -4.95 -48.64 27.97
C CYS A 519 -4.77 -48.50 29.51
N ASP A 520 -3.57 -48.11 29.95
CA ASP A 520 -3.28 -47.87 31.38
C ASP A 520 -4.23 -46.83 31.98
N GLN A 521 -4.52 -45.76 31.23
CA GLN A 521 -5.46 -44.73 31.67
C GLN A 521 -6.90 -45.23 31.77
N ALA A 522 -7.37 -46.04 30.83
CA ALA A 522 -8.69 -46.61 30.83
C ALA A 522 -8.85 -47.62 31.98
N GLN A 523 -7.84 -48.48 32.19
CA GLN A 523 -7.78 -49.44 33.27
C GLN A 523 -7.74 -48.73 34.64
N GLU A 524 -6.88 -47.70 34.80
CA GLU A 524 -6.80 -46.91 36.03
C GLU A 524 -8.14 -46.21 36.34
N LEU A 525 -8.86 -45.71 35.36
CA LEU A 525 -10.15 -45.06 35.56
C LEU A 525 -11.19 -46.05 36.09
N LEU A 526 -11.27 -47.26 35.54
CA LEU A 526 -12.20 -48.29 35.97
C LEU A 526 -11.82 -48.82 37.39
N LEU A 527 -10.53 -49.04 37.64
CA LEU A 527 -10.04 -49.58 38.90
C LEU A 527 -10.08 -48.57 40.05
N SER A 528 -9.68 -47.30 39.82
CA SER A 528 -9.48 -46.33 40.88
C SER A 528 -10.58 -45.30 41.05
N ARG A 529 -11.44 -45.11 40.05
CA ARG A 529 -12.47 -44.05 40.02
C ARG A 529 -13.91 -44.55 39.99
N MET A 530 -14.12 -45.81 39.69
CA MET A 530 -15.40 -46.46 39.78
C MET A 530 -15.50 -47.18 41.12
N ILE A 531 -16.57 -46.94 41.83
CA ILE A 531 -16.89 -47.63 43.09
C ILE A 531 -17.82 -48.77 42.75
N LEU A 532 -17.39 -49.98 42.94
CA LEU A 532 -18.19 -51.19 42.73
C LEU A 532 -18.92 -51.59 44.00
N ASP A 533 -20.19 -52.05 43.87
CA ASP A 533 -20.96 -52.60 44.98
C ASP A 533 -20.62 -54.12 45.13
N MET A 534 -19.38 -54.36 45.57
CA MET A 534 -18.83 -55.69 45.79
C MET A 534 -18.29 -55.81 47.21
N GLU A 535 -18.44 -57.01 47.90
CA GLU A 535 -17.91 -57.25 49.22
C GLU A 535 -16.39 -57.19 49.27
N ASP A 536 -15.70 -57.69 48.22
CA ASP A 536 -14.24 -57.67 48.04
C ASP A 536 -13.89 -57.02 46.70
N ALA A 537 -13.71 -55.69 46.66
CA ALA A 537 -13.32 -55.00 45.45
C ALA A 537 -11.86 -55.30 45.09
N PRO A 538 -11.58 -55.76 43.86
CA PRO A 538 -10.21 -56.09 43.44
C PRO A 538 -9.27 -54.85 43.46
N GLU A 539 -8.01 -55.07 43.87
CA GLU A 539 -7.00 -54.02 43.99
C GLU A 539 -6.21 -53.80 42.67
N ASP A 540 -6.24 -54.75 41.74
CA ASP A 540 -5.54 -54.66 40.46
C ASP A 540 -6.43 -55.01 39.27
N TRP A 541 -5.93 -54.69 38.05
CA TRP A 541 -6.66 -54.93 36.83
C TRP A 541 -6.94 -56.40 36.54
N ALA A 542 -5.99 -57.28 36.85
CA ALA A 542 -6.14 -58.70 36.64
C ALA A 542 -7.27 -59.27 37.47
N GLY A 543 -7.31 -58.92 38.76
CA GLY A 543 -8.40 -59.30 39.66
C GLY A 543 -9.77 -58.75 39.24
N LEU A 544 -9.79 -57.46 38.79
CA LEU A 544 -11.03 -56.86 38.27
C LEU A 544 -11.53 -57.56 37.01
N SER A 545 -10.63 -57.87 36.13
CA SER A 545 -10.96 -58.63 34.86
C SER A 545 -11.46 -60.05 35.16
N GLU A 546 -10.83 -60.75 36.11
CA GLU A 546 -11.25 -62.08 36.52
C GLU A 546 -12.61 -62.07 37.19
N ALA A 547 -12.89 -61.07 38.07
CA ALA A 547 -14.14 -60.93 38.76
C ALA A 547 -15.35 -60.75 37.82
N PHE A 548 -15.16 -60.16 36.63
CA PHE A 548 -16.21 -59.99 35.64
C PHE A 548 -16.20 -60.98 34.49
N ASN A 549 -15.27 -61.93 34.49
CA ASN A 549 -15.31 -63.08 33.60
C ASN A 549 -16.23 -64.20 34.10
N ASP A 550 -16.67 -64.12 35.33
CA ASP A 550 -17.61 -65.10 35.92
C ASP A 550 -19.01 -64.50 36.00
N ASP A 551 -20.03 -65.17 35.45
CA ASP A 551 -21.46 -64.75 35.45
C ASP A 551 -22.01 -64.41 36.83
N ALA A 552 -21.29 -64.72 37.90
CA ALA A 552 -21.69 -64.48 39.31
C ALA A 552 -21.77 -62.97 39.64
N ASN A 553 -21.20 -62.07 38.87
CA ASN A 553 -21.17 -60.65 39.14
C ASN A 553 -21.95 -59.79 38.15
N ASP A 554 -22.87 -60.37 37.39
CA ASP A 554 -23.71 -59.66 36.42
C ASP A 554 -24.64 -58.59 37.07
N ASP A 555 -24.99 -58.78 38.34
CA ASP A 555 -25.86 -57.84 39.07
C ASP A 555 -25.10 -56.70 39.78
N VAL A 556 -23.76 -56.64 39.65
CA VAL A 556 -22.94 -55.61 40.27
C VAL A 556 -23.18 -54.28 39.58
N VAL A 557 -23.40 -53.23 40.37
CA VAL A 557 -23.53 -51.87 39.87
C VAL A 557 -22.29 -51.04 40.22
N GLY A 558 -21.88 -50.16 39.28
CA GLY A 558 -20.79 -49.24 39.50
C GLY A 558 -21.26 -47.80 39.72
N LEU A 559 -20.60 -47.09 40.64
CA LEU A 559 -20.83 -45.67 40.83
C LEU A 559 -19.58 -44.89 40.33
N ILE A 560 -19.82 -43.94 39.42
CA ILE A 560 -18.76 -43.13 38.87
C ILE A 560 -19.19 -41.65 38.82
N LEU A 561 -18.22 -40.74 39.01
CA LEU A 561 -18.48 -39.32 38.76
C LEU A 561 -18.69 -39.09 37.28
N LYS A 562 -19.69 -38.29 36.90
CA LYS A 562 -20.01 -37.96 35.48
C LYS A 562 -18.76 -37.49 34.74
N ARG A 563 -17.92 -36.63 35.32
CA ARG A 563 -16.68 -36.15 34.68
C ARG A 563 -15.68 -37.27 34.38
N GLU A 564 -15.65 -38.33 35.25
CA GLU A 564 -14.74 -39.47 35.03
C GLU A 564 -15.35 -40.43 33.97
N LEU A 565 -16.66 -40.58 33.94
CA LEU A 565 -17.37 -41.28 32.89
C LEU A 565 -17.14 -40.59 31.53
N ASP A 566 -17.24 -39.26 31.47
CA ASP A 566 -16.96 -38.47 30.23
C ASP A 566 -15.48 -38.62 29.81
N ARG A 567 -14.56 -38.80 30.77
CA ARG A 567 -13.15 -39.14 30.47
C ARG A 567 -13.01 -40.53 29.90
N PHE A 568 -13.70 -41.50 30.47
CA PHE A 568 -13.68 -42.89 30.00
C PHE A 568 -14.19 -42.98 28.56
N TYR A 569 -15.32 -42.37 28.23
CA TYR A 569 -15.82 -42.31 26.87
C TYR A 569 -14.85 -41.58 25.92
N ARG A 570 -14.16 -40.59 26.41
CA ARG A 570 -13.15 -39.89 25.58
C ARG A 570 -11.96 -40.80 25.31
N HIS A 571 -11.44 -41.49 26.30
CA HIS A 571 -10.34 -42.44 26.09
C HIS A 571 -10.75 -43.63 25.25
N GLY A 572 -11.98 -44.13 25.40
CA GLY A 572 -12.54 -45.14 24.51
C GLY A 572 -12.55 -44.70 23.04
N ARG A 573 -13.01 -43.48 22.79
CA ARG A 573 -12.96 -42.91 21.41
C ARG A 573 -11.54 -42.73 20.91
N GLU A 574 -10.62 -42.29 21.76
CA GLU A 574 -9.20 -42.16 21.38
C GLU A 574 -8.58 -43.52 21.04
N LEU A 575 -8.90 -44.58 21.77
CA LEU A 575 -8.49 -45.95 21.49
C LEU A 575 -9.09 -46.46 20.18
N SER A 576 -10.41 -46.35 20.01
CA SER A 576 -11.08 -46.70 18.76
C SER A 576 -10.48 -45.95 17.56
N ASN A 577 -10.26 -44.65 17.69
CA ASN A 577 -9.64 -43.84 16.64
C ASN A 577 -8.24 -44.32 16.21
N ARG A 578 -7.44 -44.78 17.19
CA ARG A 578 -6.07 -45.25 16.91
C ARG A 578 -6.05 -46.63 16.25
N ILE A 579 -6.89 -47.54 16.73
CA ILE A 579 -6.96 -48.90 16.20
C ILE A 579 -7.59 -48.93 14.80
N THR A 580 -8.61 -48.11 14.56
CA THR A 580 -9.28 -48.01 13.28
C THR A 580 -8.43 -47.34 12.18
N VAL A 581 -7.23 -46.80 12.50
CA VAL A 581 -6.34 -46.20 11.47
C VAL A 581 -5.98 -47.22 10.40
N ASP A 582 -5.52 -48.39 10.79
CA ASP A 582 -5.07 -49.41 9.82
C ASP A 582 -6.23 -49.92 8.94
N HIS A 583 -7.42 -50.08 9.53
CA HIS A 583 -8.64 -50.47 8.79
C HIS A 583 -9.07 -49.37 7.80
N ARG A 584 -8.93 -48.08 8.20
CA ARG A 584 -9.24 -46.97 7.29
C ARG A 584 -8.22 -46.86 6.15
N GLU A 585 -6.96 -47.02 6.46
CA GLU A 585 -5.88 -47.02 5.46
C GLU A 585 -6.07 -48.12 4.43
N ALA A 586 -6.35 -49.35 4.86
CA ALA A 586 -6.59 -50.49 3.98
C ALA A 586 -7.83 -50.26 3.09
N LEU A 587 -8.93 -49.75 3.68
CA LEU A 587 -10.16 -49.45 2.95
C LEU A 587 -9.95 -48.32 1.94
N ALA A 588 -9.26 -47.24 2.35
CA ALA A 588 -8.97 -46.11 1.48
C ALA A 588 -8.06 -46.53 0.30
N GLU A 589 -7.07 -47.40 0.53
CA GLU A 589 -6.20 -47.95 -0.52
C GLU A 589 -7.00 -48.82 -1.48
N SER A 590 -7.92 -49.65 -0.97
CA SER A 590 -8.82 -50.46 -1.82
C SER A 590 -9.73 -49.59 -2.68
N ILE A 591 -10.31 -48.53 -2.11
CA ILE A 591 -11.14 -47.56 -2.85
C ILE A 591 -10.31 -46.90 -3.96
N LEU A 592 -9.11 -46.39 -3.65
CA LEU A 592 -8.23 -45.71 -4.61
C LEU A 592 -7.89 -46.58 -5.83
N VAL A 593 -7.69 -47.89 -5.63
CA VAL A 593 -7.38 -48.82 -6.71
C VAL A 593 -8.59 -49.07 -7.64
N HIS A 594 -9.80 -49.01 -7.11
CA HIS A 594 -11.04 -49.30 -7.85
C HIS A 594 -11.84 -48.07 -8.30
N GLN A 595 -11.40 -46.88 -7.89
CA GLN A 595 -12.05 -45.65 -8.35
C GLN A 595 -11.84 -45.43 -9.85
N GLY A 596 -12.81 -45.82 -10.67
CA GLY A 596 -12.76 -45.67 -12.13
C GLY A 596 -14.18 -45.41 -12.70
N GLY A 597 -14.27 -45.45 -14.04
CA GLY A 597 -15.56 -45.28 -14.73
C GLY A 597 -16.23 -43.92 -14.59
N GLY A 598 -17.43 -43.80 -15.09
CA GLY A 598 -18.26 -42.58 -14.98
C GLY A 598 -17.56 -41.31 -15.49
N VAL A 599 -17.92 -40.16 -14.93
CA VAL A 599 -17.33 -38.86 -15.21
C VAL A 599 -16.67 -38.30 -13.94
N LEU A 600 -15.40 -37.93 -14.00
CA LEU A 600 -14.73 -37.23 -12.90
C LEU A 600 -14.96 -35.72 -13.00
N LEU A 601 -15.63 -35.19 -12.02
CA LEU A 601 -15.84 -33.76 -11.83
C LEU A 601 -14.84 -33.24 -10.79
N GLU A 602 -14.04 -32.23 -11.16
CA GLU A 602 -13.15 -31.52 -10.25
C GLU A 602 -13.63 -30.07 -10.13
N VAL A 603 -13.98 -29.63 -8.92
CA VAL A 603 -14.61 -28.36 -8.67
C VAL A 603 -13.62 -27.45 -7.93
N GLN A 604 -13.12 -26.42 -8.62
CA GLN A 604 -12.38 -25.34 -7.99
C GLN A 604 -13.33 -24.37 -7.30
N ASN A 605 -12.88 -23.77 -6.17
CA ASN A 605 -13.69 -22.87 -5.35
C ASN A 605 -14.98 -23.56 -4.85
N ALA A 606 -14.86 -24.80 -4.40
CA ALA A 606 -15.95 -25.68 -3.99
C ALA A 606 -16.89 -25.09 -2.90
N ALA A 607 -16.43 -24.07 -2.17
CA ALA A 607 -17.26 -23.38 -1.18
C ALA A 607 -18.45 -22.62 -1.80
N ASP A 608 -18.41 -22.35 -3.10
CA ASP A 608 -19.48 -21.67 -3.85
C ASP A 608 -20.45 -22.66 -4.52
N ALA A 609 -20.23 -23.97 -4.34
CA ALA A 609 -21.07 -25.05 -4.86
C ALA A 609 -21.80 -25.78 -3.73
N GLU A 610 -22.98 -26.37 -4.05
CA GLU A 610 -23.70 -27.25 -3.13
C GLU A 610 -23.06 -28.65 -3.18
N LEU A 611 -21.95 -28.82 -2.44
CA LEU A 611 -21.21 -30.07 -2.35
C LEU A 611 -21.32 -30.65 -0.95
N PRO A 612 -21.35 -32.01 -0.81
CA PRO A 612 -21.24 -32.63 0.49
C PRO A 612 -19.91 -32.33 1.17
N SER A 613 -19.90 -32.31 2.48
CA SER A 613 -18.69 -32.06 3.26
C SER A 613 -18.53 -33.06 4.39
N TYR A 614 -17.36 -33.65 4.51
CA TYR A 614 -17.03 -34.65 5.54
C TYR A 614 -15.98 -34.09 6.51
N HIS A 615 -16.30 -34.12 7.80
CA HIS A 615 -15.40 -33.61 8.86
C HIS A 615 -15.26 -34.63 9.97
N PHE A 616 -14.14 -35.35 10.01
CA PHE A 616 -13.88 -36.45 10.96
C PHE A 616 -12.84 -36.11 12.01
N ARG A 617 -12.82 -34.88 12.55
CA ARG A 617 -11.83 -34.51 13.55
C ARG A 617 -12.01 -35.33 14.82
N ASN A 618 -11.10 -36.30 15.07
CA ASN A 618 -11.12 -37.25 16.18
C ASN A 618 -12.34 -38.21 16.19
N ASP A 619 -12.92 -38.51 15.02
CA ASP A 619 -13.96 -39.51 14.83
C ASP A 619 -13.54 -40.56 13.80
N GLY A 620 -12.74 -41.52 14.24
CA GLY A 620 -12.22 -42.59 13.38
C GLY A 620 -13.29 -43.58 12.93
N LEU A 621 -14.30 -43.82 13.77
CA LEU A 621 -15.43 -44.70 13.42
C LEU A 621 -16.31 -44.05 12.37
N GLY A 622 -16.67 -42.77 12.57
CA GLY A 622 -17.47 -42.04 11.57
C GLY A 622 -16.74 -41.92 10.24
N HIS A 623 -15.42 -41.73 10.28
CA HIS A 623 -14.58 -41.71 9.08
C HIS A 623 -14.58 -43.07 8.35
N TRP A 624 -14.41 -44.19 9.07
CA TRP A 624 -14.47 -45.52 8.46
C TRP A 624 -15.83 -45.82 7.88
N GLN A 625 -16.94 -45.43 8.60
CA GLN A 625 -18.33 -45.58 8.10
C GLN A 625 -18.56 -44.76 6.84
N ALA A 626 -18.03 -43.56 6.76
CA ALA A 626 -18.11 -42.74 5.54
C ALA A 626 -17.33 -43.38 4.37
N LEU A 627 -16.10 -43.84 4.59
CA LEU A 627 -15.35 -44.58 3.56
C LEU A 627 -16.11 -45.82 3.11
N LYS A 628 -16.70 -46.58 4.06
CA LYS A 628 -17.55 -47.74 3.73
C LYS A 628 -18.77 -47.35 2.88
N ARG A 629 -19.44 -46.25 3.18
CA ARG A 629 -20.56 -45.78 2.36
C ARG A 629 -20.14 -45.45 0.92
N LEU A 630 -18.96 -44.85 0.72
CA LEU A 630 -18.46 -44.56 -0.62
C LEU A 630 -18.28 -45.78 -1.52
N THR A 631 -18.31 -46.98 -0.97
CA THR A 631 -18.23 -48.24 -1.74
C THR A 631 -19.59 -48.83 -2.12
N THR A 632 -20.67 -48.18 -1.77
CA THR A 632 -22.05 -48.62 -2.03
C THR A 632 -22.87 -47.53 -2.71
N ASP A 633 -23.96 -47.88 -3.39
CA ASP A 633 -24.89 -46.91 -3.98
C ASP A 633 -25.45 -45.92 -2.94
N GLU A 634 -25.62 -46.37 -1.69
CA GLU A 634 -26.11 -45.51 -0.59
C GLU A 634 -25.10 -44.39 -0.23
N GLY A 635 -23.87 -44.45 -0.69
CA GLY A 635 -22.83 -43.43 -0.48
C GLY A 635 -22.74 -42.39 -1.58
N ALA A 636 -23.58 -42.49 -2.59
CA ALA A 636 -23.73 -41.43 -3.56
C ALA A 636 -24.44 -40.24 -2.91
N ASP A 637 -23.77 -39.10 -2.86
CA ASP A 637 -24.33 -37.87 -2.30
C ASP A 637 -24.90 -36.99 -3.43
N ASP A 638 -25.96 -36.25 -3.12
CA ASP A 638 -26.50 -35.25 -4.02
C ASP A 638 -25.48 -34.08 -4.18
N PHE A 639 -25.27 -33.66 -5.41
CA PHE A 639 -24.47 -32.47 -5.72
C PHE A 639 -25.18 -31.59 -6.74
N ALA A 640 -24.94 -30.27 -6.61
CA ALA A 640 -25.35 -29.30 -7.62
C ALA A 640 -24.19 -28.26 -7.79
N VAL A 641 -23.71 -28.15 -9.03
CA VAL A 641 -22.59 -27.27 -9.37
C VAL A 641 -22.92 -26.50 -10.64
N GLU A 642 -22.94 -25.18 -10.54
CA GLU A 642 -22.89 -24.30 -11.69
C GLU A 642 -21.47 -23.73 -11.79
N GLY A 643 -20.88 -23.73 -12.98
CA GLY A 643 -19.51 -23.23 -13.12
C GLY A 643 -19.04 -23.10 -14.56
N LEU A 644 -17.88 -22.47 -14.68
CA LEU A 644 -17.18 -22.33 -15.95
C LEU A 644 -16.26 -23.54 -16.17
N VAL A 645 -16.31 -24.12 -17.37
CA VAL A 645 -15.40 -25.20 -17.76
C VAL A 645 -13.98 -24.65 -17.94
N MET A 646 -13.05 -25.06 -17.05
CA MET A 646 -11.65 -24.66 -17.06
C MET A 646 -10.77 -25.70 -17.78
N ALA A 647 -11.18 -26.96 -17.80
CA ALA A 647 -10.58 -28.01 -18.60
C ALA A 647 -11.59 -29.12 -18.86
N ALA A 648 -11.50 -29.77 -19.99
CA ALA A 648 -12.24 -30.96 -20.34
C ALA A 648 -11.28 -31.95 -21.04
N GLY A 649 -11.31 -33.20 -20.61
CA GLY A 649 -10.38 -34.22 -21.12
C GLY A 649 -10.72 -35.62 -20.62
N VAL A 650 -9.73 -36.44 -20.43
CA VAL A 650 -9.84 -37.78 -19.83
C VAL A 650 -8.85 -37.88 -18.67
N ASP A 651 -9.25 -38.60 -17.62
CA ASP A 651 -8.37 -38.89 -16.49
C ASP A 651 -7.38 -40.02 -16.81
N ASP A 652 -6.54 -40.41 -15.84
CA ASP A 652 -5.53 -41.47 -15.99
C ASP A 652 -6.16 -42.85 -16.27
N SER A 653 -7.43 -43.05 -15.94
CA SER A 653 -8.19 -44.27 -16.23
C SER A 653 -8.80 -44.29 -17.64
N GLY A 654 -8.77 -43.15 -18.36
CA GLY A 654 -9.42 -42.93 -19.64
C GLY A 654 -10.88 -42.52 -19.53
N ALA A 655 -11.39 -42.26 -18.33
CA ALA A 655 -12.73 -41.73 -18.12
C ALA A 655 -12.82 -40.23 -18.36
N PRO A 656 -13.96 -39.69 -18.80
CA PRO A 656 -14.17 -38.26 -18.98
C PRO A 656 -13.86 -37.47 -17.68
N HIS A 657 -13.09 -36.41 -17.83
CA HIS A 657 -12.70 -35.50 -16.72
C HIS A 657 -13.08 -34.08 -17.04
N LEU A 658 -13.77 -33.41 -16.12
CA LEU A 658 -14.21 -32.04 -16.25
C LEU A 658 -13.75 -31.22 -15.05
N LEU A 659 -13.01 -30.15 -15.30
CA LEU A 659 -12.58 -29.19 -14.30
C LEU A 659 -13.47 -27.95 -14.38
N LEU A 660 -14.15 -27.62 -13.28
CA LEU A 660 -15.08 -26.50 -13.17
C LEU A 660 -14.60 -25.44 -12.15
N ASP A 661 -14.82 -24.19 -12.45
CA ASP A 661 -14.67 -23.08 -11.50
C ASP A 661 -16.07 -22.65 -11.01
N ALA A 662 -16.44 -23.07 -9.82
CA ALA A 662 -17.76 -22.80 -9.22
C ALA A 662 -17.93 -21.36 -8.72
N SER A 663 -16.85 -20.58 -8.60
CA SER A 663 -16.96 -19.15 -8.29
C SER A 663 -17.57 -18.34 -9.45
N ARG A 664 -17.82 -18.98 -10.59
CA ARG A 664 -18.29 -18.38 -11.83
C ARG A 664 -19.67 -18.91 -12.17
N SER A 665 -20.68 -18.07 -11.95
CA SER A 665 -22.05 -18.33 -12.34
C SER A 665 -22.46 -17.53 -13.57
N SER A 666 -23.59 -17.87 -14.17
CA SER A 666 -24.21 -17.10 -15.26
C SER A 666 -24.40 -15.62 -14.88
N ASP A 667 -24.77 -15.36 -13.63
CA ASP A 667 -24.96 -14.00 -13.09
C ASP A 667 -23.64 -13.20 -12.95
N SER A 668 -22.50 -13.88 -12.89
CA SER A 668 -21.17 -13.25 -12.77
C SER A 668 -20.52 -12.88 -14.11
N SER A 669 -21.21 -13.11 -15.24
CA SER A 669 -20.67 -12.87 -16.60
C SER A 669 -20.34 -11.41 -16.86
N TRP A 670 -21.17 -10.48 -16.38
CA TRP A 670 -20.93 -9.05 -16.53
C TRP A 670 -19.71 -8.56 -15.75
N PRO A 671 -19.53 -8.90 -14.47
CA PRO A 671 -18.30 -8.62 -13.73
C PRO A 671 -17.03 -9.14 -14.43
N ALA A 672 -17.07 -10.37 -14.93
CA ALA A 672 -15.95 -10.97 -15.67
C ALA A 672 -15.62 -10.19 -16.95
N LEU A 673 -16.64 -9.76 -17.70
CA LEU A 673 -16.47 -8.92 -18.91
C LEU A 673 -15.81 -7.60 -18.55
N MET A 674 -16.24 -6.92 -17.49
CA MET A 674 -15.67 -5.64 -17.09
C MET A 674 -14.24 -5.77 -16.60
N ARG A 675 -13.92 -6.80 -15.79
CA ARG A 675 -12.55 -7.08 -15.35
C ARG A 675 -11.63 -7.40 -16.52
N SER A 676 -12.08 -8.26 -17.45
CA SER A 676 -11.33 -8.62 -18.65
C SER A 676 -11.07 -7.43 -19.56
N ALA A 677 -12.09 -6.61 -19.83
CA ALA A 677 -11.95 -5.41 -20.63
C ALA A 677 -10.97 -4.40 -20.02
N ALA A 678 -11.07 -4.18 -18.70
CA ALA A 678 -10.16 -3.30 -17.97
C ALA A 678 -8.72 -3.84 -17.97
N LEU A 679 -8.53 -5.14 -17.76
CA LEU A 679 -7.22 -5.81 -17.77
C LEU A 679 -6.55 -5.73 -19.16
N ILE A 680 -7.30 -6.04 -20.22
CA ILE A 680 -6.82 -5.95 -21.61
C ILE A 680 -6.45 -4.50 -21.94
N LEU A 681 -7.29 -3.54 -21.57
CA LEU A 681 -7.04 -2.12 -21.82
C LEU A 681 -5.80 -1.63 -21.07
N ALA A 682 -5.64 -2.00 -19.80
CA ALA A 682 -4.46 -1.68 -19.02
C ALA A 682 -3.18 -2.33 -19.63
N GLY A 683 -3.27 -3.58 -20.05
CA GLY A 683 -2.20 -4.30 -20.72
C GLY A 683 -1.78 -3.63 -22.04
N LEU A 684 -2.74 -3.26 -22.89
CA LEU A 684 -2.49 -2.56 -24.15
C LEU A 684 -1.82 -1.21 -23.92
N LEU A 685 -2.33 -0.42 -22.95
CA LEU A 685 -1.71 0.87 -22.61
C LEU A 685 -0.27 0.68 -22.12
N LEU A 686 -0.02 -0.33 -21.31
CA LEU A 686 1.33 -0.63 -20.81
C LEU A 686 2.27 -1.04 -21.95
N ILE A 687 1.85 -1.97 -22.81
CA ILE A 687 2.64 -2.47 -23.96
C ILE A 687 2.98 -1.33 -24.94
N ILE A 688 2.07 -0.38 -25.14
CA ILE A 688 2.29 0.75 -26.05
C ILE A 688 3.18 1.82 -25.39
N HIS A 689 2.81 2.24 -24.17
CA HIS A 689 3.42 3.43 -23.57
C HIS A 689 4.76 3.17 -22.86
N LEU A 690 5.02 1.98 -22.37
CA LEU A 690 6.31 1.66 -21.72
C LEU A 690 7.49 1.69 -22.73
N PRO A 691 7.42 1.07 -23.91
CA PRO A 691 8.47 1.20 -24.92
C PRO A 691 8.63 2.65 -25.44
N LEU A 692 7.53 3.36 -25.62
CA LEU A 692 7.56 4.77 -26.03
C LEU A 692 8.20 5.65 -24.97
N PHE A 693 7.93 5.40 -23.68
CA PHE A 693 8.61 6.07 -22.57
C PHE A 693 10.12 5.84 -22.61
N VAL A 694 10.55 4.59 -22.76
CA VAL A 694 11.98 4.25 -22.82
C VAL A 694 12.65 4.90 -24.04
N ALA A 695 12.02 4.81 -25.21
CA ALA A 695 12.55 5.40 -26.44
C ALA A 695 12.66 6.92 -26.37
N THR A 696 11.62 7.61 -25.85
CA THR A 696 11.63 9.07 -25.72
C THR A 696 12.59 9.55 -24.64
N LEU A 697 12.73 8.79 -23.53
CA LEU A 697 13.71 9.06 -22.47
C LEU A 697 15.14 8.91 -23.00
N MET A 698 15.43 7.84 -23.76
CA MET A 698 16.74 7.66 -24.38
C MET A 698 17.05 8.76 -25.37
N ALA A 699 16.07 9.16 -26.18
CA ALA A 699 16.24 10.27 -27.12
C ALA A 699 16.51 11.60 -26.40
N ALA A 700 15.78 11.88 -25.32
CA ALA A 700 16.01 13.07 -24.47
C ALA A 700 17.39 13.05 -23.81
N ARG A 701 17.84 11.87 -23.36
CA ARG A 701 19.23 11.71 -22.80
C ARG A 701 20.29 11.90 -23.88
N ARG A 702 20.08 11.38 -25.10
CA ARG A 702 20.99 11.59 -26.24
C ARG A 702 21.10 13.07 -26.57
N ARG A 703 19.95 13.76 -26.72
CA ARG A 703 19.94 15.23 -26.94
C ARG A 703 20.76 15.98 -25.89
N ARG A 704 20.56 15.66 -24.59
CA ARG A 704 21.35 16.29 -23.51
C ARG A 704 22.84 16.00 -23.62
N ARG A 705 23.25 14.81 -24.09
CA ARG A 705 24.65 14.47 -24.33
C ARG A 705 25.22 15.22 -25.51
N THR A 706 24.48 15.31 -26.64
CA THR A 706 24.91 16.06 -27.83
C THR A 706 25.11 17.54 -27.50
N LEU A 707 24.13 18.18 -26.83
CA LEU A 707 24.27 19.57 -26.39
C LEU A 707 25.44 19.80 -25.42
N ARG A 708 25.84 18.77 -24.64
CA ARG A 708 27.04 18.83 -23.76
C ARG A 708 28.32 18.51 -24.49
N SER A 709 28.38 17.60 -25.44
CA SER A 709 29.59 17.20 -26.15
C SER A 709 30.06 18.26 -27.13
N GLU A 710 29.16 19.02 -27.72
CA GLU A 710 29.49 20.22 -28.48
C GLU A 710 30.21 21.29 -27.60
N VAL A 711 29.98 21.22 -26.26
CA VAL A 711 30.75 22.06 -25.29
C VAL A 711 32.20 21.64 -25.16
N ASN A 712 32.54 20.35 -25.23
CA ASN A 712 33.88 19.86 -25.01
C ASN A 712 34.77 19.89 -26.28
N SER A 713 34.20 19.85 -27.49
CA SER A 713 34.98 19.88 -28.71
C SER A 713 35.53 21.27 -29.04
N ASP A 714 34.83 22.34 -28.67
CA ASP A 714 35.26 23.71 -28.94
C ASP A 714 36.19 24.27 -27.85
N SER A 715 36.36 23.55 -26.72
CA SER A 715 37.31 23.96 -25.66
C SER A 715 38.72 23.40 -25.85
N MET A 716 38.96 22.63 -26.93
CA MET A 716 40.29 22.11 -27.29
C MET A 716 40.89 22.80 -28.52
N LEU A 717 40.28 23.82 -29.05
CA LEU A 717 40.81 24.74 -30.06
C LEU A 717 41.02 26.12 -29.42
#